data_a43fc75dc3ebb86f45c1bed07fdf159f
#
_entry.id   a43fc75dc3ebb86f45c1bed07fdf159f
#
_cell.length_a   1.000
_cell.length_b   1.000
_cell.length_c   1.000
_cell.angle_alpha   90.00
_cell.angle_beta   90.00
_cell.angle_gamma   90.00
#
_symmetry.space_group_name_H-M   'P 1'
#
loop_
_entity.id
_entity.type
_entity.pdbx_description
1 polymer ?
#
loop_
_entity_poly.entity_id
_entity_poly.type
_entity_poly.pdbx_seq_one_letter_code
_entity_poly.pdbx_strand_id
1 'polypeptide(L)'
;MNKTGLTSAEVEESRRKNGSNMLTQIPPDPLWKKILEGFTDPMIIILLVALVIELILWLCGKADWYEPVGIFVAIIIANGVASVSESKQEGRASALKEEEEAKETAKVIRDGKLQQIHVSELVTGDLVFLQSGDKLGADGEIVEGEIKVDQACLNGETEEAEKVACPDGTAYDTADLLNKHFVYRGTVVCQGEAYMTVKVVGDKTMFGKLALEVQEDTRSTPLQVKLGKLADQISKFGYWGAGCIIAGILLKTFITGALPADFAGWVTLILEAITVAVTIVVCAVPEGLPMLTSILLSYQSIRMAKDNVLVHKINGIETAGSLSLLYSDKTGTITEGRLSVVECVTGAARNLGSIQEMNPSLAMDIINGIGVNNSSAVSNGEVIGGNSTDRALLSFLVKEKSSEKVSKEDVRAFNAFDSSKKYSSVVIRKGEGSVTYIKGAPEKIIARCDSFLDENGKVQKFEDLNYINSYINTQAGRSMRLLAVAKTEKEDDGSCPLTLVCVLSIRDNVRPAAANAIKVVKEAGIQVTMITGDRKETAFAIAKEAGLVTKETDVAMTSQELAQKSDEELKKIIPDLRVVARALPTDKSRLVRLAQDLDYVVGMTGDGVNDSPALKKADVGFAMGSGTEVAKEAGDITILDDNFSSIQKAILYGRTMFKSIRKFLIFQLTVNVSAVAVCFFGPLVSNQNVILTVIQLLLVNLAMDTLAAIAFGSEPALPEYMKDRPVARKASIISKGMLIEIITGAVYITVVCLAMLKLWSIAPADAGEDTVGTHLLFGSADWSYVKSAIFATFMMAITFNGFNARTEHMNVFEHLGRNKNFLIVMGSILVMQYLFVELGGKALSVEPLSLSTWLICLAIAFMIIPVDMIRRSIFSRKGMLGNESQAKSEE
;
A
#
# COMPACT_ATOMS: atom_id res chain seq x y z
N MET A 1 -42.08 -11.63 -26.41
CA MET A 1 -41.05 -12.68 -26.18
C MET A 1 -41.49 -13.56 -25.00
N ASN A 2 -41.24 -14.87 -25.05
CA ASN A 2 -41.51 -15.75 -23.91
C ASN A 2 -40.45 -15.46 -22.83
N LYS A 3 -40.81 -14.80 -21.73
CA LYS A 3 -39.89 -14.44 -20.63
C LYS A 3 -39.57 -15.65 -19.72
N THR A 4 -39.39 -16.83 -20.32
CA THR A 4 -39.11 -18.06 -19.56
C THR A 4 -37.62 -18.22 -19.22
N GLY A 5 -36.72 -17.50 -19.94
CA GLY A 5 -35.26 -17.65 -19.79
C GLY A 5 -34.81 -19.06 -20.15
N LEU A 6 -33.52 -19.36 -19.88
CA LEU A 6 -32.96 -20.69 -20.08
C LEU A 6 -33.44 -21.67 -19.03
N THR A 7 -33.61 -22.94 -19.43
CA THR A 7 -33.81 -24.05 -18.50
C THR A 7 -32.50 -24.50 -17.88
N SER A 8 -32.56 -25.16 -16.74
CA SER A 8 -31.34 -25.66 -16.05
C SER A 8 -30.48 -26.58 -16.93
N ALA A 9 -31.05 -27.32 -17.87
CA ALA A 9 -30.35 -28.17 -18.82
C ALA A 9 -29.60 -27.32 -19.89
N GLU A 10 -30.25 -26.27 -20.40
CA GLU A 10 -29.67 -25.33 -21.38
C GLU A 10 -28.54 -24.48 -20.76
N VAL A 11 -28.63 -24.13 -19.48
CA VAL A 11 -27.55 -23.46 -18.72
C VAL A 11 -26.29 -24.33 -18.68
N GLU A 12 -26.45 -25.63 -18.37
CA GLU A 12 -25.33 -26.57 -18.34
C GLU A 12 -24.71 -26.75 -19.73
N GLU A 13 -25.53 -26.83 -20.78
CA GLU A 13 -25.09 -26.94 -22.15
C GLU A 13 -24.33 -25.67 -22.60
N SER A 14 -24.86 -24.48 -22.28
CA SER A 14 -24.22 -23.21 -22.62
C SER A 14 -22.89 -23.06 -21.86
N ARG A 15 -22.83 -23.44 -20.58
CA ARG A 15 -21.59 -23.44 -19.79
C ARG A 15 -20.50 -24.32 -20.42
N ARG A 16 -20.89 -25.49 -20.94
CA ARG A 16 -19.96 -26.41 -21.60
C ARG A 16 -19.44 -25.88 -22.95
N LYS A 17 -20.31 -25.18 -23.72
CA LYS A 17 -19.92 -24.64 -25.04
C LYS A 17 -19.15 -23.32 -24.98
N ASN A 18 -19.56 -22.41 -24.10
CA ASN A 18 -19.12 -21.02 -24.10
C ASN A 18 -18.17 -20.69 -22.93
N GLY A 19 -18.07 -21.57 -21.94
CA GLY A 19 -17.33 -21.35 -20.71
C GLY A 19 -18.17 -20.71 -19.61
N SER A 20 -17.56 -20.41 -18.48
CA SER A 20 -18.13 -19.67 -17.35
C SER A 20 -17.80 -18.17 -17.47
N ASN A 21 -18.53 -17.33 -16.75
CA ASN A 21 -18.27 -15.89 -16.72
C ASN A 21 -17.16 -15.50 -15.72
N MET A 22 -16.23 -16.41 -15.46
CA MET A 22 -15.03 -16.14 -14.67
C MET A 22 -13.96 -15.46 -15.53
N LEU A 23 -13.26 -14.48 -14.97
CA LEU A 23 -12.06 -13.94 -15.59
C LEU A 23 -10.89 -14.89 -15.28
N THR A 24 -10.00 -15.08 -16.26
CA THR A 24 -8.81 -15.92 -16.07
C THR A 24 -7.88 -15.25 -15.07
N GLN A 25 -7.79 -15.82 -13.88
CA GLN A 25 -6.75 -15.50 -12.92
C GLN A 25 -5.55 -16.41 -13.21
N ILE A 26 -4.34 -15.86 -13.21
CA ILE A 26 -3.13 -16.69 -13.28
C ILE A 26 -3.05 -17.44 -11.94
N PRO A 27 -3.21 -18.79 -11.96
CA PRO A 27 -3.13 -19.55 -10.71
C PRO A 27 -1.72 -19.41 -10.13
N PRO A 28 -1.60 -19.30 -8.80
CA PRO A 28 -0.29 -19.27 -8.16
C PRO A 28 0.51 -20.51 -8.52
N ASP A 29 1.81 -20.35 -8.73
CA ASP A 29 2.68 -21.46 -9.06
C ASP A 29 2.63 -22.55 -7.97
N PRO A 30 2.52 -23.84 -8.35
CA PRO A 30 2.46 -24.93 -7.38
C PRO A 30 3.76 -25.01 -6.58
N LEU A 31 3.65 -25.37 -5.29
CA LEU A 31 4.76 -25.37 -4.33
C LEU A 31 6.01 -26.12 -4.85
N TRP A 32 5.82 -27.26 -5.56
CA TRP A 32 6.93 -28.02 -6.10
C TRP A 32 7.72 -27.26 -7.17
N LYS A 33 7.05 -26.42 -7.99
CA LYS A 33 7.69 -25.59 -9.01
C LYS A 33 8.55 -24.52 -8.35
N LYS A 34 8.04 -23.86 -7.32
CA LYS A 34 8.78 -22.85 -6.51
C LYS A 34 10.00 -23.46 -5.84
N ILE A 35 9.87 -24.68 -5.30
CA ILE A 35 11.01 -25.41 -4.74
C ILE A 35 12.07 -25.68 -5.81
N LEU A 36 11.68 -26.06 -7.01
CA LEU A 36 12.62 -26.28 -8.12
C LEU A 36 13.28 -24.98 -8.59
N GLU A 37 12.52 -23.89 -8.71
CA GLU A 37 13.05 -22.58 -9.05
C GLU A 37 14.01 -22.07 -7.99
N GLY A 38 13.75 -22.34 -6.70
CA GLY A 38 14.64 -21.99 -5.60
C GLY A 38 16.04 -22.61 -5.72
N PHE A 39 16.21 -23.74 -6.40
CA PHE A 39 17.54 -24.31 -6.67
C PHE A 39 18.35 -23.51 -7.71
N THR A 40 17.72 -22.60 -8.44
CA THR A 40 18.42 -21.68 -9.36
C THR A 40 18.85 -20.38 -8.68
N ASP A 41 18.48 -20.18 -7.42
CA ASP A 41 18.93 -19.02 -6.63
C ASP A 41 20.45 -19.04 -6.51
N PRO A 42 21.15 -17.95 -6.83
CA PRO A 42 22.61 -17.87 -6.73
C PRO A 42 23.16 -18.28 -5.35
N MET A 43 22.42 -18.02 -4.29
CA MET A 43 22.80 -18.37 -2.93
C MET A 43 22.77 -19.89 -2.70
N ILE A 44 21.71 -20.54 -3.17
CA ILE A 44 21.59 -22.00 -3.06
C ILE A 44 22.61 -22.70 -3.96
N ILE A 45 22.94 -22.12 -5.14
CA ILE A 45 24.02 -22.64 -5.98
C ILE A 45 25.37 -22.63 -5.25
N ILE A 46 25.69 -21.59 -4.48
CA ILE A 46 26.91 -21.53 -3.67
C ILE A 46 26.93 -22.66 -2.62
N LEU A 47 25.80 -22.88 -1.93
CA LEU A 47 25.67 -23.95 -0.95
C LEU A 47 25.77 -25.33 -1.60
N LEU A 48 25.27 -25.51 -2.82
CA LEU A 48 25.42 -26.74 -3.60
C LEU A 48 26.90 -26.99 -3.96
N VAL A 49 27.64 -25.95 -4.33
CA VAL A 49 29.08 -26.05 -4.58
C VAL A 49 29.80 -26.41 -3.28
N ALA A 50 29.46 -25.80 -2.16
CA ALA A 50 29.98 -26.15 -0.85
C ALA A 50 29.71 -27.62 -0.49
N LEU A 51 28.48 -28.08 -0.71
CA LEU A 51 28.09 -29.48 -0.48
C LEU A 51 28.95 -30.45 -1.30
N VAL A 52 29.19 -30.15 -2.56
CA VAL A 52 30.04 -31.00 -3.43
C VAL A 52 31.48 -31.04 -2.91
N ILE A 53 32.03 -29.91 -2.48
CA ILE A 53 33.39 -29.85 -1.91
C ILE A 53 33.46 -30.67 -0.63
N GLU A 54 32.50 -30.51 0.30
CA GLU A 54 32.48 -31.28 1.56
C GLU A 54 32.26 -32.78 1.33
N LEU A 55 31.45 -33.15 0.32
CA LEU A 55 31.29 -34.56 -0.07
C LEU A 55 32.62 -35.16 -0.59
N ILE A 56 33.40 -34.41 -1.37
CA ILE A 56 34.72 -34.83 -1.83
C ILE A 56 35.68 -34.98 -0.66
N LEU A 57 35.69 -34.02 0.31
CA LEU A 57 36.51 -34.08 1.49
C LEU A 57 36.16 -35.28 2.37
N TRP A 58 34.87 -35.59 2.52
CA TRP A 58 34.43 -36.80 3.26
C TRP A 58 34.85 -38.07 2.57
N LEU A 59 34.70 -38.18 1.26
CA LEU A 59 35.18 -39.35 0.47
C LEU A 59 36.70 -39.52 0.54
N CYS A 60 37.45 -38.43 0.72
CA CYS A 60 38.87 -38.43 0.94
C CYS A 60 39.28 -38.74 2.39
N GLY A 61 38.30 -38.93 3.31
CA GLY A 61 38.55 -39.17 4.76
C GLY A 61 39.09 -37.95 5.51
N LYS A 62 38.83 -36.73 5.00
CA LYS A 62 39.30 -35.45 5.56
C LYS A 62 38.18 -34.65 6.24
N ALA A 63 36.92 -35.02 6.05
CA ALA A 63 35.74 -34.44 6.70
C ALA A 63 34.88 -35.55 7.30
N ASP A 64 34.08 -35.23 8.30
CA ASP A 64 33.15 -36.16 8.92
C ASP A 64 31.86 -36.24 8.09
N TRP A 65 31.16 -37.38 8.12
CA TRP A 65 29.92 -37.60 7.35
C TRP A 65 28.79 -36.61 7.68
N TYR A 66 28.74 -36.01 8.85
CA TYR A 66 27.69 -35.08 9.28
C TYR A 66 27.90 -33.70 8.67
N GLU A 67 29.07 -33.33 8.18
CA GLU A 67 29.30 -32.02 7.54
C GLU A 67 28.54 -31.84 6.21
N PRO A 68 28.70 -32.73 5.21
CA PRO A 68 27.90 -32.63 4.00
C PRO A 68 26.39 -32.84 4.24
N VAL A 69 26.05 -33.73 5.23
CA VAL A 69 24.63 -33.91 5.61
C VAL A 69 24.05 -32.64 6.21
N GLY A 70 24.79 -31.91 7.04
CA GLY A 70 24.38 -30.66 7.65
C GLY A 70 24.10 -29.58 6.58
N ILE A 71 24.99 -29.43 5.59
CA ILE A 71 24.80 -28.50 4.46
C ILE A 71 23.59 -28.90 3.62
N PHE A 72 23.41 -30.19 3.33
CA PHE A 72 22.25 -30.67 2.57
C PHE A 72 20.92 -30.37 3.30
N VAL A 73 20.85 -30.62 4.60
CA VAL A 73 19.68 -30.30 5.43
C VAL A 73 19.42 -28.79 5.45
N ALA A 74 20.47 -27.98 5.56
CA ALA A 74 20.34 -26.51 5.52
C ALA A 74 19.76 -26.04 4.19
N ILE A 75 20.22 -26.55 3.06
CA ILE A 75 19.67 -26.23 1.73
C ILE A 75 18.18 -26.57 1.65
N ILE A 76 17.78 -27.75 2.12
CA ILE A 76 16.37 -28.18 2.09
C ILE A 76 15.51 -27.26 2.98
N ILE A 77 15.97 -26.92 4.16
CA ILE A 77 15.22 -26.04 5.08
C ILE A 77 15.13 -24.64 4.51
N ALA A 78 16.23 -24.05 4.04
CA ALA A 78 16.25 -22.70 3.48
C ALA A 78 15.31 -22.57 2.28
N ASN A 79 15.44 -23.44 1.30
CA ASN A 79 14.59 -23.46 0.12
C ASN A 79 13.13 -23.79 0.46
N GLY A 80 12.90 -24.78 1.32
CA GLY A 80 11.56 -25.17 1.75
C GLY A 80 10.82 -24.08 2.51
N VAL A 81 11.47 -23.40 3.44
CA VAL A 81 10.86 -22.31 4.22
C VAL A 81 10.56 -21.11 3.31
N ALA A 82 11.46 -20.74 2.40
CA ALA A 82 11.24 -19.65 1.45
C ALA A 82 10.04 -19.95 0.54
N SER A 83 10.01 -21.13 -0.09
CA SER A 83 8.93 -21.54 -1.01
C SER A 83 7.57 -21.68 -0.32
N VAL A 84 7.53 -22.22 0.91
CA VAL A 84 6.27 -22.31 1.69
C VAL A 84 5.77 -20.95 2.12
N SER A 85 6.68 -20.05 2.51
CA SER A 85 6.31 -18.67 2.90
C SER A 85 5.70 -17.92 1.72
N GLU A 86 6.32 -17.98 0.55
CA GLU A 86 5.85 -17.37 -0.69
C GLU A 86 4.49 -17.94 -1.12
N SER A 87 4.34 -19.27 -1.14
CA SER A 87 3.07 -19.92 -1.49
C SER A 87 1.93 -19.53 -0.54
N LYS A 88 2.19 -19.40 0.77
CA LYS A 88 1.18 -18.93 1.73
C LYS A 88 0.78 -17.47 1.52
N GLN A 89 1.69 -16.61 1.08
CA GLN A 89 1.37 -15.21 0.79
C GLN A 89 0.45 -15.07 -0.42
N GLU A 90 0.78 -15.75 -1.52
CA GLU A 90 -0.06 -15.76 -2.72
C GLU A 90 -1.44 -16.36 -2.44
N GLY A 91 -1.50 -17.45 -1.68
CA GLY A 91 -2.79 -18.06 -1.31
C GLY A 91 -3.67 -17.16 -0.47
N ARG A 92 -3.10 -16.30 0.40
CA ARG A 92 -3.88 -15.33 1.18
C ARG A 92 -4.37 -14.17 0.32
N ALA A 93 -3.56 -13.67 -0.61
CA ALA A 93 -3.96 -12.61 -1.54
C ALA A 93 -5.11 -13.10 -2.44
N SER A 94 -5.03 -14.33 -2.94
CA SER A 94 -6.09 -14.95 -3.74
C SER A 94 -7.39 -15.14 -2.94
N ALA A 95 -7.30 -15.60 -1.69
CA ALA A 95 -8.48 -15.82 -0.84
C ALA A 95 -9.24 -14.52 -0.52
N LEU A 96 -8.51 -13.41 -0.30
CA LEU A 96 -9.13 -12.09 -0.08
C LEU A 96 -9.85 -11.60 -1.35
N LYS A 97 -9.27 -11.84 -2.52
CA LYS A 97 -9.86 -11.48 -3.81
C LYS A 97 -11.12 -12.30 -4.08
N GLU A 98 -11.10 -13.61 -3.82
CA GLU A 98 -12.26 -14.48 -3.94
C GLU A 98 -13.42 -14.06 -3.01
N GLU A 99 -13.12 -13.61 -1.79
CA GLU A 99 -14.15 -13.13 -0.85
C GLU A 99 -14.83 -11.84 -1.32
N GLU A 100 -14.12 -10.98 -2.04
CA GLU A 100 -14.64 -9.74 -2.62
C GLU A 100 -15.50 -10.03 -3.85
N GLU A 101 -15.02 -10.87 -4.75
CA GLU A 101 -15.76 -11.33 -5.94
C GLU A 101 -17.06 -12.09 -5.58
N ALA A 102 -17.06 -12.83 -4.47
CA ALA A 102 -18.24 -13.58 -4.00
C ALA A 102 -19.45 -12.70 -3.62
N LYS A 103 -19.31 -11.39 -3.56
CA LYS A 103 -20.40 -10.44 -3.24
C LYS A 103 -21.16 -9.95 -4.47
N GLU A 104 -20.64 -10.13 -5.68
CA GLU A 104 -21.29 -9.66 -6.91
C GLU A 104 -22.39 -10.61 -7.37
N THR A 105 -23.64 -10.11 -7.51
CA THR A 105 -24.80 -10.89 -7.92
C THR A 105 -25.52 -10.27 -9.12
N ALA A 106 -26.18 -11.11 -9.93
CA ALA A 106 -27.00 -10.70 -11.06
C ALA A 106 -28.40 -11.27 -10.94
N LYS A 107 -29.42 -10.53 -11.41
CA LYS A 107 -30.82 -10.92 -11.44
C LYS A 107 -31.12 -11.56 -12.79
N VAL A 108 -31.37 -12.87 -12.82
CA VAL A 108 -31.62 -13.62 -14.06
C VAL A 108 -32.98 -14.27 -14.03
N ILE A 109 -33.58 -14.47 -15.21
CA ILE A 109 -34.78 -15.27 -15.39
C ILE A 109 -34.35 -16.63 -15.93
N ARG A 110 -34.57 -17.69 -15.14
CA ARG A 110 -34.35 -19.09 -15.50
C ARG A 110 -35.56 -19.91 -15.10
N ASP A 111 -35.95 -20.87 -15.90
CA ASP A 111 -37.14 -21.70 -15.66
C ASP A 111 -38.44 -20.88 -15.40
N GLY A 112 -38.55 -19.70 -16.02
CA GLY A 112 -39.68 -18.77 -15.85
C GLY A 112 -39.71 -18.02 -14.50
N LYS A 113 -38.64 -18.10 -13.69
CA LYS A 113 -38.55 -17.45 -12.37
C LYS A 113 -37.37 -16.49 -12.31
N LEU A 114 -37.59 -15.32 -11.71
CA LEU A 114 -36.52 -14.37 -11.41
C LEU A 114 -35.71 -14.94 -10.24
N GLN A 115 -34.40 -15.09 -10.44
CA GLN A 115 -33.43 -15.60 -9.48
C GLN A 115 -32.25 -14.64 -9.36
N GLN A 116 -31.69 -14.57 -8.17
CA GLN A 116 -30.43 -13.84 -7.95
C GLN A 116 -29.32 -14.88 -7.89
N ILE A 117 -28.35 -14.78 -8.81
CA ILE A 117 -27.24 -15.70 -8.93
C ILE A 117 -25.93 -14.91 -8.82
N HIS A 118 -24.84 -15.60 -8.54
CA HIS A 118 -23.50 -15.03 -8.56
C HIS A 118 -23.11 -14.66 -10.00
N VAL A 119 -22.42 -13.52 -10.20
CA VAL A 119 -22.03 -13.04 -11.54
C VAL A 119 -21.21 -14.10 -12.31
N SER A 120 -20.37 -14.88 -11.63
CA SER A 120 -19.58 -15.95 -12.27
C SER A 120 -20.42 -17.09 -12.86
N GLU A 121 -21.69 -17.23 -12.42
CA GLU A 121 -22.62 -18.27 -12.88
C GLU A 121 -23.39 -17.89 -14.14
N LEU A 122 -23.25 -16.62 -14.61
CA LEU A 122 -23.85 -16.16 -15.87
C LEU A 122 -23.32 -16.99 -17.05
N VAL A 123 -24.18 -17.33 -17.96
CA VAL A 123 -23.86 -18.04 -19.21
C VAL A 123 -24.43 -17.33 -20.43
N THR A 124 -23.84 -17.54 -21.57
CA THR A 124 -24.39 -17.03 -22.84
C THR A 124 -25.78 -17.53 -23.07
N GLY A 125 -26.73 -16.63 -23.35
CA GLY A 125 -28.15 -16.90 -23.52
C GLY A 125 -29.01 -16.58 -22.28
N ASP A 126 -28.42 -16.34 -21.12
CA ASP A 126 -29.16 -15.91 -19.93
C ASP A 126 -29.93 -14.62 -20.19
N LEU A 127 -31.18 -14.56 -19.67
CA LEU A 127 -31.98 -13.35 -19.67
C LEU A 127 -31.83 -12.62 -18.33
N VAL A 128 -31.08 -11.51 -18.36
CA VAL A 128 -30.78 -10.69 -17.16
C VAL A 128 -31.75 -9.53 -17.08
N PHE A 129 -32.31 -9.31 -15.90
CA PHE A 129 -33.11 -8.13 -15.59
C PHE A 129 -32.26 -7.04 -14.97
N LEU A 130 -32.26 -5.86 -15.59
CA LEU A 130 -31.45 -4.71 -15.25
C LEU A 130 -32.32 -3.57 -14.71
N GLN A 131 -31.92 -2.98 -13.59
CA GLN A 131 -32.56 -1.83 -12.97
C GLN A 131 -31.53 -0.75 -12.63
N SER A 132 -32.01 0.47 -12.42
CA SER A 132 -31.16 1.57 -11.95
C SER A 132 -30.36 1.18 -10.69
N GLY A 133 -29.04 1.35 -10.74
CA GLY A 133 -28.07 0.96 -9.72
C GLY A 133 -27.42 -0.42 -9.92
N ASP A 134 -27.91 -1.24 -10.85
CA ASP A 134 -27.32 -2.55 -11.13
C ASP A 134 -26.02 -2.39 -11.96
N LYS A 135 -24.99 -3.17 -11.61
CA LYS A 135 -23.76 -3.32 -12.38
C LYS A 135 -23.86 -4.50 -13.33
N LEU A 136 -23.47 -4.31 -14.58
CA LEU A 136 -23.55 -5.35 -15.59
C LEU A 136 -22.45 -6.40 -15.41
N GLY A 137 -22.84 -7.66 -15.26
CA GLY A 137 -21.93 -8.78 -15.03
C GLY A 137 -21.36 -9.42 -16.30
N ALA A 138 -21.93 -9.16 -17.49
CA ALA A 138 -21.51 -9.73 -18.78
C ALA A 138 -21.87 -8.79 -19.93
N ASP A 139 -21.31 -9.04 -21.14
CA ASP A 139 -21.69 -8.29 -22.33
C ASP A 139 -22.95 -8.89 -22.94
N GLY A 140 -23.89 -8.03 -23.35
CA GLY A 140 -25.16 -8.51 -23.87
C GLY A 140 -25.95 -7.50 -24.69
N GLU A 141 -27.02 -7.98 -25.29
CA GLU A 141 -27.94 -7.25 -26.13
C GLU A 141 -29.23 -6.91 -25.37
N ILE A 142 -29.67 -5.67 -25.44
CA ILE A 142 -30.96 -5.25 -24.88
C ILE A 142 -32.07 -5.79 -25.77
N VAL A 143 -32.95 -6.62 -25.21
CA VAL A 143 -34.06 -7.23 -25.91
C VAL A 143 -35.42 -6.56 -25.63
N GLU A 144 -35.57 -5.89 -24.49
CA GLU A 144 -36.78 -5.16 -24.11
C GLU A 144 -36.39 -4.05 -23.10
N GLY A 145 -37.01 -2.91 -23.23
CA GLY A 145 -36.80 -1.76 -22.32
C GLY A 145 -35.83 -0.74 -22.86
N GLU A 146 -35.58 0.27 -22.03
CA GLU A 146 -34.67 1.37 -22.29
C GLU A 146 -33.94 1.73 -21.01
N ILE A 147 -32.61 1.86 -21.08
CA ILE A 147 -31.76 2.25 -19.96
C ILE A 147 -30.74 3.28 -20.37
N LYS A 148 -30.29 4.08 -19.41
CA LYS A 148 -29.09 4.87 -19.54
C LYS A 148 -28.00 4.22 -18.70
N VAL A 149 -26.85 4.00 -19.32
CA VAL A 149 -25.71 3.36 -18.67
C VAL A 149 -24.51 4.28 -18.60
N ASP A 150 -23.85 4.28 -17.47
CA ASP A 150 -22.50 4.86 -17.33
C ASP A 150 -21.50 3.86 -17.92
N GLN A 151 -20.87 4.25 -19.03
CA GLN A 151 -19.82 3.50 -19.73
C GLN A 151 -18.43 4.06 -19.49
N ALA A 152 -18.27 4.99 -18.54
CA ALA A 152 -16.97 5.58 -18.18
C ALA A 152 -15.92 4.51 -17.91
N CYS A 153 -16.37 3.34 -17.44
CA CYS A 153 -15.52 2.18 -17.22
C CYS A 153 -14.85 1.61 -18.49
N LEU A 154 -15.28 1.92 -19.68
CA LEU A 154 -14.75 1.37 -20.93
C LEU A 154 -14.20 2.43 -21.88
N ASN A 155 -14.87 3.58 -21.99
CA ASN A 155 -14.50 4.66 -22.93
C ASN A 155 -13.97 5.91 -22.23
N GLY A 156 -14.08 5.99 -20.92
CA GLY A 156 -13.66 7.15 -20.16
C GLY A 156 -14.58 8.38 -20.24
N GLU A 157 -15.72 8.26 -20.87
CA GLU A 157 -16.69 9.33 -21.06
C GLU A 157 -17.71 9.33 -19.93
N THR A 158 -17.92 10.47 -19.29
CA THR A 158 -18.89 10.62 -18.20
C THR A 158 -20.31 10.86 -18.67
N GLU A 159 -20.54 10.95 -19.98
CA GLU A 159 -21.89 11.05 -20.54
C GLU A 159 -22.57 9.69 -20.50
N GLU A 160 -23.79 9.66 -19.93
CA GLU A 160 -24.62 8.46 -19.87
C GLU A 160 -25.03 8.04 -21.30
N ALA A 161 -24.67 6.82 -21.69
CA ALA A 161 -25.05 6.27 -22.99
C ALA A 161 -26.48 5.71 -22.94
N GLU A 162 -27.31 6.16 -23.84
CA GLU A 162 -28.69 5.65 -24.00
C GLU A 162 -28.67 4.32 -24.74
N LYS A 163 -29.30 3.31 -24.14
CA LYS A 163 -29.38 1.94 -24.67
C LYS A 163 -30.84 1.51 -24.78
N VAL A 164 -31.22 1.05 -25.95
CA VAL A 164 -32.58 0.68 -26.32
C VAL A 164 -32.64 -0.74 -26.90
N ALA A 165 -33.81 -1.35 -26.84
CA ALA A 165 -34.01 -2.69 -27.38
C ALA A 165 -33.58 -2.76 -28.86
N CYS A 166 -32.93 -3.89 -29.22
CA CYS A 166 -32.52 -4.17 -30.59
C CYS A 166 -33.70 -4.59 -31.45
N PRO A 167 -34.00 -3.91 -32.59
CA PRO A 167 -35.00 -4.39 -33.54
C PRO A 167 -34.55 -5.71 -34.18
N ASP A 168 -35.45 -6.65 -34.35
CA ASP A 168 -35.15 -7.96 -34.96
C ASP A 168 -34.46 -7.83 -36.32
N GLY A 169 -33.29 -8.50 -36.45
CA GLY A 169 -32.51 -8.55 -37.68
C GLY A 169 -31.52 -7.40 -37.91
N THR A 170 -31.32 -6.52 -36.94
CA THR A 170 -30.33 -5.44 -37.03
C THR A 170 -28.91 -5.97 -36.85
N ALA A 171 -28.06 -5.82 -37.85
CA ALA A 171 -26.63 -6.12 -37.72
C ALA A 171 -25.92 -4.95 -37.03
N TYR A 172 -25.14 -5.25 -36.00
CA TYR A 172 -24.34 -4.26 -35.25
C TYR A 172 -22.97 -4.80 -34.87
N ASP A 173 -22.03 -3.89 -34.72
CA ASP A 173 -20.69 -4.23 -34.24
C ASP A 173 -20.69 -4.30 -32.70
N THR A 174 -20.30 -5.42 -32.14
CA THR A 174 -20.17 -5.65 -30.69
C THR A 174 -18.92 -5.00 -30.07
N ALA A 175 -17.99 -4.51 -30.92
CA ALA A 175 -16.82 -3.79 -30.46
C ALA A 175 -17.04 -2.26 -30.42
N ASP A 176 -18.13 -1.76 -31.00
CA ASP A 176 -18.47 -0.33 -30.99
C ASP A 176 -19.19 0.06 -29.70
N LEU A 177 -18.50 0.73 -28.80
CA LEU A 177 -19.04 1.23 -27.52
C LEU A 177 -20.18 2.25 -27.67
N LEU A 178 -20.29 2.89 -28.84
CA LEU A 178 -21.38 3.82 -29.16
C LEU A 178 -22.66 3.09 -29.62
N ASN A 179 -22.61 1.78 -29.79
CA ASN A 179 -23.77 0.98 -30.17
C ASN A 179 -24.90 1.13 -29.14
N LYS A 180 -26.10 1.48 -29.62
CA LYS A 180 -27.28 1.71 -28.76
C LYS A 180 -27.99 0.43 -28.28
N HIS A 181 -27.65 -0.72 -28.84
CA HIS A 181 -28.36 -1.97 -28.59
C HIS A 181 -27.56 -2.96 -27.75
N PHE A 182 -26.28 -2.65 -27.52
CA PHE A 182 -25.36 -3.55 -26.81
C PHE A 182 -24.84 -2.91 -25.55
N VAL A 183 -24.75 -3.67 -24.49
CA VAL A 183 -24.25 -3.26 -23.17
C VAL A 183 -23.09 -4.15 -22.74
N TYR A 184 -22.20 -3.62 -21.94
CA TYR A 184 -20.90 -4.23 -21.64
C TYR A 184 -20.72 -4.49 -20.15
N ARG A 185 -19.98 -5.54 -19.81
CA ARG A 185 -19.59 -5.87 -18.45
C ARG A 185 -18.87 -4.67 -17.79
N GLY A 186 -19.16 -4.46 -16.51
CA GLY A 186 -18.55 -3.40 -15.71
C GLY A 186 -19.26 -2.06 -15.76
N THR A 187 -20.17 -1.84 -16.74
CA THR A 187 -20.98 -0.60 -16.81
C THR A 187 -22.11 -0.62 -15.78
N VAL A 188 -22.61 0.56 -15.38
CA VAL A 188 -23.63 0.71 -14.34
C VAL A 188 -24.90 1.33 -14.94
N VAL A 189 -26.06 0.76 -14.62
CA VAL A 189 -27.36 1.32 -15.03
C VAL A 189 -27.66 2.56 -14.20
N CYS A 190 -27.71 3.73 -14.84
CA CYS A 190 -28.04 5.00 -14.18
C CYS A 190 -29.55 5.23 -14.09
N GLN A 191 -30.29 4.92 -15.16
CA GLN A 191 -31.74 5.15 -15.25
C GLN A 191 -32.41 4.07 -16.09
N GLY A 192 -33.69 3.78 -15.79
CA GLY A 192 -34.55 2.88 -16.57
C GLY A 192 -34.49 1.43 -16.12
N GLU A 193 -35.20 0.60 -16.87
CA GLU A 193 -35.27 -0.85 -16.67
C GLU A 193 -35.24 -1.55 -18.02
N ALA A 194 -34.50 -2.66 -18.11
CA ALA A 194 -34.39 -3.42 -19.34
C ALA A 194 -34.16 -4.92 -19.09
N TYR A 195 -34.45 -5.71 -20.11
CA TYR A 195 -34.03 -7.10 -20.20
C TYR A 195 -32.90 -7.23 -21.19
N MET A 196 -31.84 -7.90 -20.78
CA MET A 196 -30.63 -8.14 -21.57
C MET A 196 -30.43 -9.64 -21.78
N THR A 197 -30.12 -10.04 -23.01
CA THR A 197 -29.64 -11.41 -23.29
C THR A 197 -28.11 -11.40 -23.31
N VAL A 198 -27.49 -12.23 -22.46
CA VAL A 198 -26.06 -12.37 -22.39
C VAL A 198 -25.52 -12.97 -23.71
N LYS A 199 -24.57 -12.31 -24.35
CA LYS A 199 -23.94 -12.78 -25.61
C LYS A 199 -22.50 -13.21 -25.41
N VAL A 200 -21.74 -12.53 -24.52
CA VAL A 200 -20.33 -12.79 -24.28
C VAL A 200 -20.07 -12.86 -22.78
N VAL A 201 -19.25 -13.82 -22.35
CA VAL A 201 -18.90 -14.09 -20.96
C VAL A 201 -17.38 -14.21 -20.77
N GLY A 202 -16.91 -13.97 -19.54
CA GLY A 202 -15.51 -14.17 -19.11
C GLY A 202 -14.52 -13.29 -19.86
N ASP A 203 -13.36 -13.83 -20.18
CA ASP A 203 -12.25 -13.10 -20.84
C ASP A 203 -12.58 -12.57 -22.24
N LYS A 204 -13.62 -13.11 -22.86
CA LYS A 204 -14.06 -12.67 -24.19
C LYS A 204 -14.85 -11.36 -24.15
N THR A 205 -15.36 -10.94 -22.98
CA THR A 205 -16.01 -9.64 -22.80
C THR A 205 -15.04 -8.51 -23.10
N MET A 206 -15.58 -7.32 -23.42
CA MET A 206 -14.73 -6.14 -23.62
C MET A 206 -13.89 -5.84 -22.39
N PHE A 207 -14.50 -5.92 -21.21
CA PHE A 207 -13.83 -5.80 -19.92
C PHE A 207 -12.76 -6.88 -19.70
N GLY A 208 -13.05 -8.15 -20.04
CA GLY A 208 -12.09 -9.25 -19.89
C GLY A 208 -10.85 -9.08 -20.74
N LYS A 209 -10.98 -8.58 -21.98
CA LYS A 209 -9.83 -8.25 -22.85
C LYS A 209 -8.96 -7.15 -22.25
N LEU A 210 -9.57 -6.08 -21.74
CA LEU A 210 -8.84 -5.01 -21.07
C LEU A 210 -8.13 -5.52 -19.80
N ALA A 211 -8.78 -6.38 -19.02
CA ALA A 211 -8.19 -6.97 -17.81
C ALA A 211 -6.96 -7.84 -18.14
N LEU A 212 -6.98 -8.58 -19.24
CA LEU A 212 -5.81 -9.36 -19.72
C LEU A 212 -4.65 -8.46 -20.18
N GLU A 213 -4.91 -7.36 -20.89
CA GLU A 213 -3.88 -6.39 -21.29
C GLU A 213 -3.22 -5.70 -20.08
N VAL A 214 -3.97 -5.55 -18.99
CA VAL A 214 -3.47 -4.96 -17.74
C VAL A 214 -2.52 -5.90 -16.99
N GLN A 215 -2.48 -7.21 -17.27
CA GLN A 215 -1.63 -8.18 -16.58
C GLN A 215 -0.15 -8.18 -17.02
N GLU A 216 0.27 -7.38 -18.02
CA GLU A 216 1.64 -7.31 -18.49
C GLU A 216 2.56 -6.45 -17.64
N ASP A 217 3.81 -6.88 -17.51
CA ASP A 217 5.01 -6.41 -16.81
C ASP A 217 4.95 -5.12 -15.95
N THR A 218 5.15 -5.31 -14.65
CA THR A 218 5.38 -4.23 -13.69
C THR A 218 6.87 -3.91 -13.50
N ARG A 219 7.20 -2.63 -13.43
CA ARG A 219 8.55 -2.12 -13.13
C ARG A 219 9.02 -2.59 -11.75
N SER A 220 10.30 -2.99 -11.62
CA SER A 220 10.90 -3.38 -10.33
C SER A 220 10.74 -2.29 -9.27
N THR A 221 10.39 -2.68 -8.04
CA THR A 221 10.20 -1.73 -6.93
C THR A 221 11.50 -1.07 -6.49
N PRO A 222 11.45 0.11 -5.86
CA PRO A 222 12.63 0.77 -5.31
C PRO A 222 13.43 -0.13 -4.36
N LEU A 223 12.76 -0.93 -3.53
CA LEU A 223 13.41 -1.84 -2.60
C LEU A 223 14.10 -3.00 -3.32
N GLN A 224 13.42 -3.64 -4.28
CA GLN A 224 14.02 -4.72 -5.07
C GLN A 224 15.32 -4.27 -5.75
N VAL A 225 15.34 -3.07 -6.33
CA VAL A 225 16.55 -2.50 -6.95
C VAL A 225 17.66 -2.29 -5.91
N LYS A 226 17.31 -1.77 -4.72
CA LYS A 226 18.28 -1.52 -3.63
C LYS A 226 18.83 -2.81 -3.04
N LEU A 227 17.97 -3.80 -2.79
CA LEU A 227 18.38 -5.10 -2.25
C LEU A 227 19.20 -5.90 -3.25
N GLY A 228 18.86 -5.86 -4.54
CA GLY A 228 19.67 -6.49 -5.59
C GLY A 228 21.08 -5.93 -5.65
N LYS A 229 21.24 -4.59 -5.58
CA LYS A 229 22.57 -3.95 -5.51
C LYS A 229 23.34 -4.33 -4.23
N LEU A 230 22.64 -4.42 -3.09
CA LEU A 230 23.24 -4.83 -1.83
C LEU A 230 23.73 -6.27 -1.89
N ALA A 231 22.92 -7.19 -2.41
CA ALA A 231 23.28 -8.59 -2.59
C ALA A 231 24.53 -8.75 -3.49
N ASP A 232 24.60 -8.01 -4.61
CA ASP A 232 25.78 -7.99 -5.49
C ASP A 232 27.04 -7.48 -4.78
N GLN A 233 26.91 -6.41 -3.96
CA GLN A 233 28.04 -5.89 -3.19
C GLN A 233 28.55 -6.88 -2.14
N ILE A 234 27.63 -7.55 -1.43
CA ILE A 234 27.96 -8.52 -0.40
C ILE A 234 28.60 -9.76 -1.02
N SER A 235 28.08 -10.26 -2.14
CA SER A 235 28.67 -11.39 -2.87
C SER A 235 30.11 -11.08 -3.32
N LYS A 236 30.35 -9.90 -3.86
CA LYS A 236 31.69 -9.45 -4.24
C LYS A 236 32.63 -9.40 -3.03
N PHE A 237 32.15 -8.90 -1.87
CA PHE A 237 32.93 -8.89 -0.64
C PHE A 237 33.27 -10.31 -0.17
N GLY A 238 32.31 -11.25 -0.23
CA GLY A 238 32.54 -12.66 0.10
C GLY A 238 33.59 -13.31 -0.83
N TYR A 239 33.51 -13.12 -2.13
CA TYR A 239 34.50 -13.67 -3.07
C TYR A 239 35.89 -13.07 -2.88
N TRP A 240 36.02 -11.76 -2.62
CA TRP A 240 37.28 -11.13 -2.29
C TRP A 240 37.85 -11.66 -0.99
N GLY A 241 37.03 -11.81 0.06
CA GLY A 241 37.43 -12.42 1.33
C GLY A 241 37.95 -13.84 1.16
N ALA A 242 37.26 -14.68 0.39
CA ALA A 242 37.66 -16.03 0.07
C ALA A 242 39.02 -16.10 -0.67
N GLY A 243 39.23 -15.25 -1.68
CA GLY A 243 40.51 -15.15 -2.37
C GLY A 243 41.64 -14.71 -1.45
N CYS A 244 41.39 -13.72 -0.59
CA CYS A 244 42.40 -13.22 0.36
C CYS A 244 42.77 -14.27 1.42
N ILE A 245 41.82 -15.08 1.93
CA ILE A 245 42.14 -16.11 2.95
C ILE A 245 42.95 -17.25 2.34
N ILE A 246 42.63 -17.69 1.13
CA ILE A 246 43.47 -18.69 0.41
C ILE A 246 44.91 -18.18 0.28
N ALA A 247 45.06 -16.95 -0.20
CA ALA A 247 46.38 -16.31 -0.33
C ALA A 247 47.06 -16.16 1.05
N GLY A 248 46.30 -15.78 2.09
CA GLY A 248 46.82 -15.62 3.47
C GLY A 248 47.31 -16.94 4.08
N ILE A 249 46.56 -18.03 3.93
CA ILE A 249 46.96 -19.35 4.43
C ILE A 249 48.24 -19.83 3.69
N LEU A 250 48.28 -19.72 2.38
CA LEU A 250 49.46 -20.09 1.60
C LEU A 250 50.67 -19.25 1.96
N LEU A 251 50.51 -17.94 2.13
CA LEU A 251 51.59 -17.03 2.54
C LEU A 251 52.06 -17.34 3.97
N LYS A 252 51.16 -17.62 4.92
CA LYS A 252 51.52 -18.04 6.29
C LYS A 252 52.35 -19.29 6.25
N THR A 253 51.92 -20.33 5.53
CA THR A 253 52.64 -21.61 5.39
C THR A 253 54.06 -21.38 4.80
N PHE A 254 54.17 -20.49 3.83
CA PHE A 254 55.46 -20.11 3.26
C PHE A 254 56.39 -19.37 4.23
N ILE A 255 55.87 -18.39 5.00
CA ILE A 255 56.61 -17.59 5.97
C ILE A 255 57.04 -18.46 7.17
N THR A 256 56.20 -19.36 7.65
CA THR A 256 56.54 -20.24 8.80
C THR A 256 57.40 -21.40 8.43
N GLY A 257 57.73 -21.57 7.14
CA GLY A 257 58.53 -22.72 6.69
C GLY A 257 57.84 -24.09 6.81
N ALA A 258 56.56 -24.10 7.09
CA ALA A 258 55.75 -25.31 7.24
C ALA A 258 55.27 -25.90 5.89
N LEU A 259 56.12 -25.79 4.87
CA LEU A 259 55.79 -26.27 3.50
C LEU A 259 55.66 -27.77 3.47
N PRO A 260 54.59 -28.34 2.90
CA PRO A 260 54.41 -29.77 2.74
C PRO A 260 55.55 -30.38 1.90
N ALA A 261 56.11 -31.51 2.41
CA ALA A 261 57.21 -32.21 1.74
C ALA A 261 56.74 -33.07 0.58
N ASP A 262 55.49 -33.45 0.55
CA ASP A 262 54.90 -34.38 -0.44
C ASP A 262 53.66 -33.80 -1.10
N PHE A 263 53.25 -34.41 -2.22
CA PHE A 263 52.07 -33.99 -2.97
C PHE A 263 50.78 -34.10 -2.15
N ALA A 264 50.66 -35.13 -1.30
CA ALA A 264 49.46 -35.29 -0.47
C ALA A 264 49.31 -34.17 0.57
N GLY A 265 50.41 -33.68 1.14
CA GLY A 265 50.41 -32.51 2.04
C GLY A 265 49.97 -31.23 1.31
N TRP A 266 50.42 -31.00 0.07
CA TRP A 266 49.93 -29.85 -0.71
C TRP A 266 48.44 -29.94 -1.03
N VAL A 267 47.94 -31.12 -1.39
CA VAL A 267 46.50 -31.34 -1.63
C VAL A 267 45.73 -31.07 -0.33
N THR A 268 46.18 -31.52 0.84
CA THR A 268 45.53 -31.24 2.14
C THR A 268 45.52 -29.76 2.42
N LEU A 269 46.62 -29.02 2.30
CA LEU A 269 46.70 -27.60 2.53
C LEU A 269 45.75 -26.81 1.62
N ILE A 270 45.67 -27.14 0.34
CA ILE A 270 44.78 -26.50 -0.62
C ILE A 270 43.30 -26.79 -0.26
N LEU A 271 42.96 -28.02 0.10
CA LEU A 271 41.59 -28.39 0.49
C LEU A 271 41.17 -27.67 1.78
N GLU A 272 42.04 -27.58 2.81
CA GLU A 272 41.77 -26.81 4.03
C GLU A 272 41.57 -25.32 3.72
N ALA A 273 42.41 -24.73 2.84
CA ALA A 273 42.26 -23.33 2.43
C ALA A 273 40.93 -23.11 1.67
N ILE A 274 40.51 -24.05 0.83
CA ILE A 274 39.23 -24.01 0.12
C ILE A 274 38.06 -24.12 1.11
N THR A 275 38.12 -25.02 2.11
CA THR A 275 37.07 -25.15 3.13
C THR A 275 36.86 -23.84 3.90
N VAL A 276 37.94 -23.18 4.31
CA VAL A 276 37.85 -21.88 4.97
C VAL A 276 37.30 -20.80 4.02
N ALA A 277 37.70 -20.80 2.75
CA ALA A 277 37.18 -19.88 1.75
C ALA A 277 35.71 -20.08 1.48
N VAL A 278 35.23 -21.32 1.38
CA VAL A 278 33.81 -21.67 1.27
C VAL A 278 33.04 -21.19 2.49
N THR A 279 33.60 -21.40 3.69
CA THR A 279 33.01 -20.90 4.95
C THR A 279 32.80 -19.39 4.90
N ILE A 280 33.79 -18.62 4.42
CA ILE A 280 33.71 -17.17 4.28
C ILE A 280 32.60 -16.77 3.28
N VAL A 281 32.50 -17.45 2.13
CA VAL A 281 31.48 -17.16 1.13
C VAL A 281 30.08 -17.44 1.68
N VAL A 282 29.89 -18.57 2.35
CA VAL A 282 28.64 -18.98 2.99
C VAL A 282 28.22 -17.95 4.07
N CYS A 283 29.17 -17.51 4.90
CA CYS A 283 28.89 -16.50 5.93
C CYS A 283 28.53 -15.12 5.36
N ALA A 284 29.07 -14.78 4.19
CA ALA A 284 28.83 -13.47 3.60
C ALA A 284 27.40 -13.32 3.05
N VAL A 285 26.73 -14.43 2.73
CA VAL A 285 25.41 -14.43 2.09
C VAL A 285 24.29 -14.22 3.11
N PRO A 286 23.44 -13.19 2.96
CA PRO A 286 22.33 -12.90 3.86
C PRO A 286 21.08 -13.75 3.53
N GLU A 287 21.03 -15.00 3.98
CA GLU A 287 19.93 -15.95 3.71
C GLU A 287 18.58 -15.52 4.31
N GLY A 288 18.60 -14.78 5.42
CA GLY A 288 17.39 -14.30 6.10
C GLY A 288 16.63 -13.17 5.39
N LEU A 289 17.21 -12.51 4.38
CA LEU A 289 16.65 -11.32 3.78
C LEU A 289 15.37 -11.56 2.95
N PRO A 290 15.28 -12.56 2.07
CA PRO A 290 14.03 -12.89 1.36
C PRO A 290 12.92 -13.26 2.35
N MET A 291 13.25 -14.03 3.39
CA MET A 291 12.30 -14.44 4.41
C MET A 291 11.79 -13.24 5.24
N LEU A 292 12.67 -12.30 5.62
CA LEU A 292 12.29 -11.08 6.30
C LEU A 292 11.27 -10.28 5.47
N THR A 293 11.56 -10.04 4.19
CA THR A 293 10.65 -9.28 3.32
C THR A 293 9.29 -9.95 3.25
N SER A 294 9.25 -11.26 3.12
CA SER A 294 8.02 -12.06 3.11
C SER A 294 7.21 -11.95 4.42
N ILE A 295 7.86 -12.10 5.56
CA ILE A 295 7.22 -11.99 6.89
C ILE A 295 6.71 -10.57 7.13
N LEU A 296 7.54 -9.56 6.83
CA LEU A 296 7.18 -8.14 6.97
C LEU A 296 5.97 -7.78 6.14
N LEU A 297 5.98 -8.13 4.85
CA LEU A 297 4.91 -7.83 3.91
C LEU A 297 3.60 -8.47 4.37
N SER A 298 3.63 -9.75 4.76
CA SER A 298 2.47 -10.46 5.31
C SER A 298 1.91 -9.79 6.57
N TYR A 299 2.78 -9.43 7.51
CA TYR A 299 2.39 -8.84 8.77
C TYR A 299 1.81 -7.44 8.61
N GLN A 300 2.42 -6.61 7.76
CA GLN A 300 1.94 -5.26 7.48
C GLN A 300 0.64 -5.29 6.67
N SER A 301 0.48 -6.21 5.71
CA SER A 301 -0.77 -6.38 4.95
C SER A 301 -1.97 -6.67 5.88
N ILE A 302 -1.79 -7.58 6.86
CA ILE A 302 -2.85 -7.87 7.85
C ILE A 302 -3.20 -6.65 8.71
N ARG A 303 -2.21 -5.82 9.07
CA ARG A 303 -2.45 -4.58 9.82
C ARG A 303 -3.17 -3.54 8.96
N MET A 304 -2.74 -3.38 7.73
CA MET A 304 -3.32 -2.44 6.78
C MET A 304 -4.79 -2.76 6.52
N ALA A 305 -5.15 -4.04 6.36
CA ALA A 305 -6.54 -4.46 6.18
C ALA A 305 -7.45 -4.04 7.34
N LYS A 306 -6.95 -4.06 8.59
CA LYS A 306 -7.68 -3.57 9.78
C LYS A 306 -7.91 -2.04 9.77
N ASP A 307 -7.09 -1.32 9.02
CA ASP A 307 -7.14 0.14 8.87
C ASP A 307 -7.77 0.58 7.55
N ASN A 308 -8.63 -0.25 6.94
CA ASN A 308 -9.33 -0.01 5.69
C ASN A 308 -8.40 0.12 4.46
N VAL A 309 -7.25 -0.54 4.48
CA VAL A 309 -6.28 -0.53 3.40
C VAL A 309 -6.05 -1.97 2.93
N LEU A 310 -6.62 -2.33 1.78
CA LEU A 310 -6.49 -3.66 1.18
C LEU A 310 -5.34 -3.66 0.18
N VAL A 311 -4.41 -4.59 0.34
CA VAL A 311 -3.22 -4.70 -0.51
C VAL A 311 -3.43 -5.80 -1.55
N HIS A 312 -3.48 -5.44 -2.84
CA HIS A 312 -3.56 -6.39 -3.95
C HIS A 312 -2.17 -6.86 -4.39
N LYS A 313 -1.24 -5.92 -4.54
CA LYS A 313 0.15 -6.22 -4.85
C LYS A 313 1.03 -5.87 -3.65
N ILE A 314 1.64 -6.89 -3.10
CA ILE A 314 2.42 -6.81 -1.86
C ILE A 314 3.55 -5.78 -1.95
N ASN A 315 4.15 -5.63 -3.13
CA ASN A 315 5.20 -4.64 -3.41
C ASN A 315 4.73 -3.18 -3.28
N GLY A 316 3.42 -2.92 -3.39
CA GLY A 316 2.83 -1.59 -3.20
C GLY A 316 3.05 -1.03 -1.80
N ILE A 317 3.13 -1.89 -0.76
CA ILE A 317 3.36 -1.45 0.63
C ILE A 317 4.70 -0.72 0.77
N GLU A 318 5.75 -1.34 0.25
CA GLU A 318 7.11 -0.78 0.29
C GLU A 318 7.19 0.53 -0.50
N THR A 319 6.61 0.53 -1.70
CA THR A 319 6.63 1.69 -2.59
C THR A 319 5.89 2.87 -1.97
N ALA A 320 4.76 2.62 -1.27
CA ALA A 320 4.04 3.64 -0.52
C ALA A 320 4.93 4.30 0.56
N GLY A 321 5.79 3.52 1.24
CA GLY A 321 6.74 4.05 2.22
C GLY A 321 7.84 4.94 1.63
N SER A 322 8.20 4.69 0.37
CA SER A 322 9.22 5.45 -0.37
C SER A 322 8.67 6.63 -1.17
N LEU A 323 7.36 6.88 -1.09
CA LEU A 323 6.64 7.88 -1.87
C LEU A 323 7.23 9.28 -1.69
N SER A 324 7.45 9.99 -2.80
CA SER A 324 7.95 11.37 -2.82
C SER A 324 6.98 12.36 -3.47
N LEU A 325 6.11 11.88 -4.37
CA LEU A 325 5.05 12.65 -5.03
C LEU A 325 3.77 11.82 -5.10
N LEU A 326 2.66 12.39 -4.67
CA LEU A 326 1.32 11.80 -4.76
C LEU A 326 0.43 12.66 -5.63
N TYR A 327 -0.02 12.11 -6.76
CA TYR A 327 -1.12 12.65 -7.54
C TYR A 327 -2.43 12.13 -6.98
N SER A 328 -3.27 13.02 -6.46
CA SER A 328 -4.53 12.66 -5.83
C SER A 328 -5.71 13.18 -6.63
N ASP A 329 -6.68 12.31 -6.87
CA ASP A 329 -7.97 12.77 -7.36
C ASP A 329 -8.69 13.59 -6.27
N LYS A 330 -9.56 14.48 -6.70
CA LYS A 330 -10.34 15.36 -5.79
C LYS A 330 -11.52 14.61 -5.19
N THR A 331 -12.39 14.08 -6.09
CA THR A 331 -13.74 13.61 -5.76
C THR A 331 -13.68 12.29 -4.98
N GLY A 332 -14.41 12.22 -3.88
CA GLY A 332 -14.44 11.02 -3.05
C GLY A 332 -13.19 10.79 -2.19
N THR A 333 -12.02 11.32 -2.57
CA THR A 333 -10.74 11.14 -1.88
C THR A 333 -10.41 12.31 -0.94
N ILE A 334 -10.24 13.51 -1.50
CA ILE A 334 -10.00 14.76 -0.71
C ILE A 334 -11.32 15.31 -0.21
N THR A 335 -12.36 15.23 -1.04
CA THR A 335 -13.72 15.65 -0.71
C THR A 335 -14.62 14.46 -0.39
N GLU A 336 -15.81 14.72 0.12
CA GLU A 336 -16.77 13.67 0.51
C GLU A 336 -17.33 12.89 -0.70
N GLY A 337 -17.19 13.43 -1.94
CA GLY A 337 -17.74 12.85 -3.15
C GLY A 337 -19.27 13.03 -3.28
N ARG A 338 -19.87 13.78 -2.37
CA ARG A 338 -21.29 14.06 -2.34
C ARG A 338 -21.56 15.53 -2.06
N LEU A 339 -22.54 16.07 -2.76
CA LEU A 339 -22.97 17.43 -2.53
C LEU A 339 -23.66 17.54 -1.17
N SER A 340 -23.39 18.63 -0.46
CA SER A 340 -24.06 18.98 0.79
C SER A 340 -24.38 20.46 0.87
N VAL A 341 -25.47 20.80 1.54
CA VAL A 341 -25.84 22.18 1.83
C VAL A 341 -24.90 22.71 2.90
N VAL A 342 -24.21 23.81 2.60
CA VAL A 342 -23.24 24.45 3.48
C VAL A 342 -23.87 25.61 4.22
N GLU A 343 -24.70 26.39 3.51
CA GLU A 343 -25.27 27.62 4.05
C GLU A 343 -26.66 27.87 3.46
N CYS A 344 -27.57 28.42 4.27
CA CYS A 344 -28.89 28.84 3.87
C CYS A 344 -29.07 30.30 4.32
N VAL A 345 -29.36 31.20 3.37
CA VAL A 345 -29.45 32.65 3.63
C VAL A 345 -30.77 33.23 3.15
N THR A 346 -31.19 34.35 3.81
CA THR A 346 -32.33 35.17 3.39
C THR A 346 -32.01 36.00 2.15
N GLY A 347 -33.01 36.71 1.60
CA GLY A 347 -32.82 37.70 0.51
C GLY A 347 -31.91 38.88 0.87
N ALA A 348 -31.71 39.13 2.18
CA ALA A 348 -30.76 40.14 2.72
C ALA A 348 -29.36 39.52 2.96
N ALA A 349 -29.08 38.33 2.44
CA ALA A 349 -27.84 37.57 2.63
C ALA A 349 -27.48 37.27 4.09
N ARG A 350 -28.46 37.17 4.98
CA ARG A 350 -28.27 36.77 6.38
C ARG A 350 -28.41 35.28 6.55
N ASN A 351 -27.48 34.65 7.26
CA ASN A 351 -27.51 33.22 7.50
C ASN A 351 -28.65 32.83 8.45
N LEU A 352 -29.41 31.80 8.05
CA LEU A 352 -30.58 31.33 8.79
C LEU A 352 -30.28 30.30 9.87
N GLY A 353 -29.06 29.74 9.92
CA GLY A 353 -28.68 28.71 10.90
C GLY A 353 -29.40 27.36 10.70
N SER A 354 -29.66 26.66 11.81
CA SER A 354 -30.37 25.37 11.82
C SER A 354 -31.87 25.54 11.59
N ILE A 355 -32.48 24.66 10.81
CA ILE A 355 -33.95 24.62 10.56
C ILE A 355 -34.74 24.50 11.87
N GLN A 356 -34.19 23.85 12.89
CA GLN A 356 -34.86 23.65 14.16
C GLN A 356 -34.98 24.94 14.99
N GLU A 357 -34.08 25.91 14.78
CA GLU A 357 -34.02 27.17 15.47
C GLU A 357 -34.76 28.30 14.74
N MET A 358 -35.18 28.06 13.48
CA MET A 358 -35.90 29.02 12.65
C MET A 358 -37.34 29.21 13.10
N ASN A 359 -37.93 30.34 12.70
CA ASN A 359 -39.37 30.54 12.79
C ASN A 359 -40.12 29.40 12.13
N PRO A 360 -41.15 28.78 12.81
CA PRO A 360 -41.84 27.59 12.29
C PRO A 360 -42.48 27.77 10.88
N SER A 361 -42.94 28.98 10.54
CA SER A 361 -43.50 29.28 9.24
C SER A 361 -42.43 29.31 8.16
N LEU A 362 -41.28 29.92 8.41
CA LEU A 362 -40.13 29.96 7.50
C LEU A 362 -39.55 28.56 7.31
N ALA A 363 -39.37 27.80 8.40
CA ALA A 363 -38.90 26.46 8.37
C ALA A 363 -39.79 25.55 7.48
N MET A 364 -41.11 25.67 7.59
CA MET A 364 -42.05 24.92 6.77
C MET A 364 -41.98 25.35 5.29
N ASP A 365 -41.80 26.61 4.98
CA ASP A 365 -41.62 27.11 3.60
C ASP A 365 -40.35 26.55 2.98
N ILE A 366 -39.27 26.47 3.76
CA ILE A 366 -38.00 25.83 3.29
C ILE A 366 -38.23 24.31 3.08
N ILE A 367 -38.85 23.61 4.05
CA ILE A 367 -39.14 22.16 3.93
C ILE A 367 -39.97 21.88 2.69
N ASN A 368 -41.00 22.67 2.42
CA ASN A 368 -41.83 22.52 1.23
C ASN A 368 -41.05 22.81 -0.05
N GLY A 369 -40.24 23.87 -0.04
CA GLY A 369 -39.44 24.29 -1.20
C GLY A 369 -38.33 23.32 -1.61
N ILE A 370 -37.72 22.60 -0.65
CA ILE A 370 -36.61 21.68 -0.95
C ILE A 370 -36.93 20.20 -0.68
N GLY A 371 -37.87 19.90 0.21
CA GLY A 371 -38.24 18.51 0.56
C GLY A 371 -39.41 18.00 -0.26
N VAL A 372 -40.51 18.77 -0.35
CA VAL A 372 -41.67 18.36 -1.16
C VAL A 372 -41.39 18.59 -2.65
N ASN A 373 -40.74 19.72 -3.01
CA ASN A 373 -40.23 19.98 -4.37
C ASN A 373 -38.92 19.19 -4.60
N ASN A 374 -39.01 17.86 -4.59
CA ASN A 374 -37.84 17.00 -4.66
C ASN A 374 -38.17 15.67 -5.34
N SER A 375 -37.27 15.23 -6.23
CA SER A 375 -37.38 13.95 -6.93
C SER A 375 -36.76 12.75 -6.17
N SER A 376 -36.06 13.02 -5.07
CA SER A 376 -35.50 11.97 -4.18
C SER A 376 -36.49 11.54 -3.09
N ALA A 377 -36.24 10.43 -2.43
CA ALA A 377 -37.04 9.91 -1.31
C ALA A 377 -36.14 9.42 -0.18
N VAL A 378 -36.68 9.39 1.05
CA VAL A 378 -36.01 8.79 2.22
C VAL A 378 -36.51 7.36 2.38
N SER A 379 -35.62 6.38 2.42
CA SER A 379 -35.92 4.98 2.70
C SER A 379 -34.94 4.47 3.76
N ASN A 380 -35.46 3.92 4.87
CA ASN A 380 -34.63 3.43 5.99
C ASN A 380 -33.59 4.43 6.53
N GLY A 381 -33.91 5.74 6.49
CA GLY A 381 -32.97 6.80 6.93
C GLY A 381 -31.95 7.23 5.89
N GLU A 382 -31.90 6.59 4.72
CA GLU A 382 -31.04 6.98 3.60
C GLU A 382 -31.84 7.69 2.50
N VAL A 383 -31.16 8.61 1.80
CA VAL A 383 -31.75 9.36 0.67
C VAL A 383 -31.42 8.65 -0.63
N ILE A 384 -32.46 8.22 -1.34
CA ILE A 384 -32.35 7.49 -2.60
C ILE A 384 -33.06 8.21 -3.76
N GLY A 385 -32.65 7.91 -4.99
CA GLY A 385 -33.25 8.44 -6.22
C GLY A 385 -32.90 9.92 -6.47
N GLY A 386 -33.51 10.50 -7.49
CA GLY A 386 -33.33 11.90 -7.89
C GLY A 386 -31.92 12.27 -8.33
N ASN A 387 -31.72 13.53 -8.68
CA ASN A 387 -30.39 14.06 -9.04
C ASN A 387 -29.53 14.40 -7.79
N SER A 388 -28.24 14.62 -7.98
CA SER A 388 -27.28 14.90 -6.90
C SER A 388 -27.64 16.13 -6.05
N THR A 389 -28.24 17.17 -6.65
CA THR A 389 -28.70 18.37 -5.95
C THR A 389 -29.93 18.04 -5.08
N ASP A 390 -30.89 17.31 -5.60
CA ASP A 390 -32.07 16.88 -4.87
C ASP A 390 -31.72 15.98 -3.67
N ARG A 391 -30.77 15.05 -3.86
CA ARG A 391 -30.24 14.24 -2.76
C ARG A 391 -29.58 15.10 -1.67
N ALA A 392 -28.77 16.10 -2.07
CA ALA A 392 -28.12 16.99 -1.12
C ALA A 392 -29.12 17.78 -0.27
N LEU A 393 -30.21 18.29 -0.89
CA LEU A 393 -31.27 19.03 -0.20
C LEU A 393 -32.04 18.14 0.78
N LEU A 394 -32.40 16.93 0.37
CA LEU A 394 -33.13 16.01 1.22
C LEU A 394 -32.24 15.47 2.35
N SER A 395 -30.95 15.20 2.09
CA SER A 395 -29.97 14.84 3.12
C SER A 395 -29.76 15.95 4.15
N PHE A 396 -29.83 17.23 3.74
CA PHE A 396 -29.80 18.34 4.66
C PHE A 396 -31.01 18.29 5.61
N LEU A 397 -32.23 18.01 5.11
CA LEU A 397 -33.43 17.86 5.97
C LEU A 397 -33.35 16.66 6.90
N VAL A 398 -32.75 15.53 6.46
CA VAL A 398 -32.52 14.37 7.32
C VAL A 398 -31.55 14.72 8.45
N LYS A 399 -30.44 15.39 8.14
CA LYS A 399 -29.47 15.84 9.13
C LYS A 399 -30.08 16.81 10.15
N GLU A 400 -30.93 17.72 9.71
CA GLU A 400 -31.68 18.66 10.54
C GLU A 400 -32.90 18.01 11.24
N LYS A 401 -33.10 16.69 11.17
CA LYS A 401 -34.23 15.94 11.73
C LYS A 401 -35.60 16.54 11.34
N SER A 402 -35.68 17.06 10.13
CA SER A 402 -36.87 17.73 9.58
C SER A 402 -37.48 16.97 8.39
N SER A 403 -36.90 15.85 7.99
CA SER A 403 -37.39 15.01 6.91
C SER A 403 -38.77 14.37 7.18
N GLU A 404 -39.09 14.11 8.45
CA GLU A 404 -40.41 13.57 8.85
C GLU A 404 -41.56 14.54 8.59
N LYS A 405 -41.26 15.86 8.48
CA LYS A 405 -42.25 16.90 8.15
C LYS A 405 -42.51 17.02 6.64
N VAL A 406 -41.79 16.27 5.80
CA VAL A 406 -42.00 16.25 4.34
C VAL A 406 -43.21 15.37 4.05
N SER A 407 -44.36 16.00 3.75
CA SER A 407 -45.56 15.26 3.29
C SER A 407 -45.89 15.63 1.86
N LYS A 408 -46.17 14.61 1.03
CA LYS A 408 -46.60 14.77 -0.37
C LYS A 408 -48.14 14.59 -0.54
N GLU A 409 -48.88 14.47 0.54
CA GLU A 409 -50.35 14.22 0.49
C GLU A 409 -51.13 15.39 -0.12
N ASP A 410 -50.68 16.62 0.13
CA ASP A 410 -51.32 17.84 -0.37
C ASP A 410 -50.76 18.34 -1.73
N VAL A 411 -49.89 17.56 -2.40
CA VAL A 411 -49.35 17.94 -3.70
C VAL A 411 -50.38 17.81 -4.80
N ARG A 412 -50.69 18.91 -5.50
CA ARG A 412 -51.58 18.95 -6.67
C ARG A 412 -50.83 18.72 -7.96
N ALA A 413 -49.65 19.32 -8.12
CA ALA A 413 -48.81 19.18 -9.31
C ALA A 413 -47.34 19.24 -8.92
N PHE A 414 -46.53 18.44 -9.61
CA PHE A 414 -45.08 18.45 -9.48
C PHE A 414 -44.46 18.52 -10.88
N ASN A 415 -43.67 19.56 -11.12
CA ASN A 415 -42.91 19.74 -12.36
C ASN A 415 -41.42 19.51 -12.03
N ALA A 416 -40.87 18.43 -12.53
CA ALA A 416 -39.47 18.11 -12.37
C ALA A 416 -38.56 19.22 -12.95
N PHE A 417 -37.28 19.18 -12.62
CA PHE A 417 -36.30 20.13 -13.12
C PHE A 417 -36.22 20.10 -14.64
N ASP A 418 -36.43 21.28 -15.26
CA ASP A 418 -36.32 21.48 -16.67
C ASP A 418 -35.04 22.29 -16.99
N SER A 419 -34.16 21.72 -17.80
CA SER A 419 -32.89 22.32 -18.17
C SER A 419 -33.02 23.59 -19.00
N SER A 420 -34.16 23.79 -19.74
CA SER A 420 -34.45 24.99 -20.51
C SER A 420 -34.94 26.13 -19.61
N LYS A 421 -35.76 25.80 -18.63
CA LYS A 421 -36.31 26.77 -17.63
C LYS A 421 -35.33 27.00 -16.48
N LYS A 422 -34.48 26.03 -16.18
CA LYS A 422 -33.53 26.00 -15.08
C LYS A 422 -34.15 26.01 -13.67
N TYR A 423 -35.37 25.53 -13.50
CA TYR A 423 -36.05 25.37 -12.23
C TYR A 423 -37.00 24.19 -12.23
N SER A 424 -37.39 23.73 -11.01
CA SER A 424 -38.49 22.81 -10.74
C SER A 424 -39.57 23.51 -9.90
N SER A 425 -40.81 23.02 -9.93
CA SER A 425 -41.89 23.59 -9.12
C SER A 425 -42.83 22.54 -8.56
N VAL A 426 -43.45 22.85 -7.43
CA VAL A 426 -44.48 22.03 -6.80
C VAL A 426 -45.64 22.90 -6.33
N VAL A 427 -46.86 22.46 -6.60
CA VAL A 427 -48.08 23.14 -6.16
C VAL A 427 -48.68 22.33 -4.98
N ILE A 428 -48.79 23.00 -3.84
CA ILE A 428 -49.29 22.38 -2.59
C ILE A 428 -50.62 23.02 -2.23
N ARG A 429 -51.61 22.23 -1.82
CA ARG A 429 -52.91 22.70 -1.29
C ARG A 429 -52.68 23.38 0.06
N LYS A 430 -53.24 24.56 0.26
CA LYS A 430 -53.26 25.28 1.54
C LYS A 430 -54.65 25.82 1.81
N GLY A 431 -55.47 25.09 2.60
CA GLY A 431 -56.87 25.39 2.81
C GLY A 431 -57.69 25.40 1.48
N GLU A 432 -58.40 26.48 1.17
CA GLU A 432 -59.15 26.68 -0.10
C GLU A 432 -58.23 27.11 -1.26
N GLY A 433 -56.95 27.54 -0.99
CA GLY A 433 -56.01 28.01 -2.00
C GLY A 433 -54.92 26.99 -2.32
N SER A 434 -53.90 27.43 -3.07
CA SER A 434 -52.69 26.69 -3.36
C SER A 434 -51.45 27.60 -3.24
N VAL A 435 -50.33 27.03 -2.87
CA VAL A 435 -49.04 27.72 -2.86
C VAL A 435 -48.11 26.95 -3.78
N THR A 436 -47.45 27.69 -4.69
CA THR A 436 -46.44 27.14 -5.60
C THR A 436 -45.07 27.46 -5.05
N TYR A 437 -44.24 26.41 -4.82
CA TYR A 437 -42.83 26.55 -4.51
C TYR A 437 -42.00 26.24 -5.72
N ILE A 438 -41.01 27.12 -5.98
CA ILE A 438 -40.12 27.04 -7.16
C ILE A 438 -38.70 27.00 -6.62
N LYS A 439 -37.87 26.07 -7.12
CA LYS A 439 -36.45 26.03 -6.80
C LYS A 439 -35.61 25.91 -8.07
N GLY A 440 -34.51 26.63 -8.16
CA GLY A 440 -33.65 26.59 -9.33
C GLY A 440 -32.53 27.63 -9.32
N ALA A 441 -32.05 27.95 -10.53
CA ALA A 441 -30.93 28.86 -10.71
C ALA A 441 -31.26 30.27 -10.18
N PRO A 442 -30.44 30.85 -9.30
CA PRO A 442 -30.69 32.12 -8.66
C PRO A 442 -30.95 33.23 -9.66
N GLU A 443 -30.22 33.30 -10.77
CA GLU A 443 -30.35 34.29 -11.81
C GLU A 443 -31.74 34.28 -12.49
N LYS A 444 -32.42 33.12 -12.49
CA LYS A 444 -33.77 32.98 -13.06
C LYS A 444 -34.88 33.29 -12.06
N ILE A 445 -34.67 32.92 -10.81
CA ILE A 445 -35.70 33.08 -9.76
C ILE A 445 -35.67 34.48 -9.16
N ILE A 446 -34.49 35.01 -8.80
CA ILE A 446 -34.35 36.33 -8.16
C ILE A 446 -34.82 37.47 -9.09
N ALA A 447 -34.60 37.35 -10.41
CA ALA A 447 -35.08 38.33 -11.39
C ALA A 447 -36.63 38.46 -11.39
N ARG A 448 -37.37 37.46 -10.83
CA ARG A 448 -38.84 37.46 -10.71
C ARG A 448 -39.31 37.79 -9.27
N CYS A 449 -38.38 37.95 -8.29
CA CYS A 449 -38.75 38.24 -6.92
C CYS A 449 -38.88 39.76 -6.69
N ASP A 450 -40.00 40.18 -6.14
CA ASP A 450 -40.24 41.56 -5.66
C ASP A 450 -40.08 41.67 -4.12
N SER A 451 -40.04 40.52 -3.45
CA SER A 451 -40.00 40.44 -1.99
C SER A 451 -39.22 39.20 -1.54
N PHE A 452 -38.86 39.17 -0.27
CA PHE A 452 -38.21 38.04 0.37
C PHE A 452 -38.72 37.80 1.80
N LEU A 453 -38.49 36.62 2.35
CA LEU A 453 -38.75 36.34 3.78
C LEU A 453 -37.51 36.68 4.62
N ASP A 454 -37.76 37.46 5.68
CA ASP A 454 -36.73 37.74 6.70
C ASP A 454 -36.54 36.55 7.67
N GLU A 455 -35.64 36.66 8.61
CA GLU A 455 -35.34 35.62 9.62
C GLU A 455 -36.56 35.23 10.50
N ASN A 456 -37.56 36.13 10.62
CA ASN A 456 -38.77 35.92 11.35
C ASN A 456 -39.91 35.37 10.46
N GLY A 457 -39.64 35.09 9.16
CA GLY A 457 -40.65 34.63 8.22
C GLY A 457 -41.61 35.73 7.76
N LYS A 458 -41.28 37.01 7.95
CA LYS A 458 -42.06 38.13 7.47
C LYS A 458 -41.66 38.56 6.09
N VAL A 459 -42.64 38.91 5.23
CA VAL A 459 -42.36 39.38 3.87
C VAL A 459 -41.79 40.81 3.94
N GLN A 460 -40.63 40.98 3.35
CA GLN A 460 -39.93 42.25 3.14
C GLN A 460 -39.82 42.51 1.65
N LYS A 461 -39.98 43.77 1.21
CA LYS A 461 -39.74 44.15 -0.19
C LYS A 461 -38.26 44.32 -0.46
N PHE A 462 -37.82 43.94 -1.62
CA PHE A 462 -36.47 44.27 -2.08
C PHE A 462 -36.37 45.77 -2.36
N GLU A 463 -35.52 46.44 -1.59
CA GLU A 463 -35.15 47.85 -1.88
C GLU A 463 -34.06 47.88 -2.96
N ASP A 464 -33.14 46.90 -2.88
CA ASP A 464 -32.01 46.69 -3.79
C ASP A 464 -31.61 45.22 -3.84
N LEU A 465 -31.28 44.70 -4.98
CA LEU A 465 -30.79 43.33 -5.20
C LEU A 465 -29.27 43.18 -5.07
N ASN A 466 -28.56 44.30 -4.80
CA ASN A 466 -27.09 44.31 -4.78
C ASN A 466 -26.53 43.37 -3.65
N TYR A 467 -27.15 43.33 -2.49
CA TYR A 467 -26.70 42.47 -1.38
C TYR A 467 -26.73 40.99 -1.74
N ILE A 468 -27.87 40.52 -2.25
CA ILE A 468 -28.01 39.10 -2.59
C ILE A 468 -27.19 38.74 -3.81
N ASN A 469 -27.10 39.64 -4.81
CA ASN A 469 -26.24 39.41 -5.96
C ASN A 469 -24.74 39.40 -5.61
N SER A 470 -24.32 40.28 -4.69
CA SER A 470 -22.95 40.28 -4.17
C SER A 470 -22.62 38.95 -3.43
N TYR A 471 -23.56 38.48 -2.61
CA TYR A 471 -23.43 37.17 -1.95
C TYR A 471 -23.29 36.05 -2.99
N ILE A 472 -24.22 36.02 -3.98
CA ILE A 472 -24.20 35.01 -5.04
C ILE A 472 -22.87 35.01 -5.79
N ASN A 473 -22.38 36.18 -6.20
CA ASN A 473 -21.11 36.30 -6.92
C ASN A 473 -19.92 35.87 -6.05
N THR A 474 -19.93 36.20 -4.76
CA THR A 474 -18.89 35.81 -3.81
C THR A 474 -18.87 34.30 -3.61
N GLN A 475 -20.02 33.68 -3.40
CA GLN A 475 -20.11 32.23 -3.22
C GLN A 475 -19.86 31.46 -4.53
N ALA A 476 -20.30 31.99 -5.68
CA ALA A 476 -19.94 31.43 -6.98
C ALA A 476 -18.41 31.47 -7.22
N GLY A 477 -17.77 32.59 -6.82
CA GLY A 477 -16.29 32.69 -6.83
C GLY A 477 -15.58 31.69 -5.91
N ARG A 478 -16.27 31.22 -4.86
CA ARG A 478 -15.83 30.12 -3.98
C ARG A 478 -16.25 28.74 -4.48
N SER A 479 -16.73 28.68 -5.74
CA SER A 479 -17.15 27.45 -6.41
C SER A 479 -18.32 26.71 -5.75
N MET A 480 -19.18 27.44 -5.06
CA MET A 480 -20.45 26.94 -4.55
C MET A 480 -21.47 26.84 -5.67
N ARG A 481 -22.23 25.77 -5.72
CA ARG A 481 -23.47 25.68 -6.51
C ARG A 481 -24.55 26.37 -5.69
N LEU A 482 -25.19 27.37 -6.30
CA LEU A 482 -26.23 28.16 -5.65
C LEU A 482 -27.61 27.77 -6.15
N LEU A 483 -28.58 27.70 -5.24
CA LEU A 483 -29.94 27.35 -5.52
C LEU A 483 -30.86 28.34 -4.78
N ALA A 484 -31.72 29.03 -5.51
CA ALA A 484 -32.78 29.88 -4.94
C ALA A 484 -34.09 29.09 -4.77
N VAL A 485 -34.79 29.35 -3.67
CA VAL A 485 -36.12 28.84 -3.40
C VAL A 485 -37.06 30.03 -3.25
N ALA A 486 -38.15 30.02 -3.97
CA ALA A 486 -39.18 31.07 -3.90
C ALA A 486 -40.58 30.46 -3.84
N LYS A 487 -41.57 31.25 -3.40
CA LYS A 487 -42.98 30.87 -3.39
C LYS A 487 -43.88 31.93 -3.99
N THR A 488 -45.08 31.49 -4.45
CA THR A 488 -46.18 32.35 -4.82
C THR A 488 -47.50 31.69 -4.40
N GLU A 489 -48.49 32.52 -4.07
CA GLU A 489 -49.84 32.05 -3.72
C GLU A 489 -50.74 31.85 -4.97
N LYS A 490 -50.18 31.97 -6.18
CA LYS A 490 -50.83 31.77 -7.45
C LYS A 490 -50.23 30.57 -8.17
N GLU A 491 -50.97 29.95 -9.08
CA GLU A 491 -50.38 29.04 -10.05
C GLU A 491 -49.38 29.79 -10.90
N ASP A 492 -48.12 29.25 -11.02
CA ASP A 492 -47.05 29.93 -11.75
C ASP A 492 -47.23 29.75 -13.26
N ASP A 493 -47.54 30.84 -13.95
CA ASP A 493 -47.59 30.93 -15.40
C ASP A 493 -46.27 31.39 -16.06
N GLY A 494 -45.21 31.51 -15.24
CA GLY A 494 -43.88 32.02 -15.68
C GLY A 494 -43.73 33.53 -15.57
N SER A 495 -44.79 34.32 -15.32
CA SER A 495 -44.80 35.77 -15.20
C SER A 495 -45.11 36.27 -13.79
N CYS A 496 -45.66 35.46 -12.93
CA CYS A 496 -46.06 35.83 -11.56
C CYS A 496 -44.90 36.34 -10.73
N PRO A 497 -45.09 37.44 -9.96
CA PRO A 497 -44.09 37.88 -8.97
C PRO A 497 -43.91 36.82 -7.89
N LEU A 498 -42.68 36.63 -7.43
CA LEU A 498 -42.30 35.63 -6.47
C LEU A 498 -41.79 36.28 -5.16
N THR A 499 -41.99 35.59 -4.07
CA THR A 499 -41.34 35.89 -2.78
C THR A 499 -40.18 34.93 -2.56
N LEU A 500 -38.97 35.46 -2.49
CA LEU A 500 -37.79 34.64 -2.19
C LEU A 500 -37.84 34.08 -0.77
N VAL A 501 -37.76 32.76 -0.63
CA VAL A 501 -37.74 32.07 0.67
C VAL A 501 -36.32 32.02 1.20
N CYS A 502 -35.38 31.48 0.43
CA CYS A 502 -33.97 31.42 0.78
C CYS A 502 -33.07 31.20 -0.44
N VAL A 503 -31.77 31.39 -0.25
CA VAL A 503 -30.71 30.93 -1.18
C VAL A 503 -29.84 29.94 -0.45
N LEU A 504 -29.62 28.78 -1.05
CA LEU A 504 -28.81 27.67 -0.55
C LEU A 504 -27.50 27.60 -1.31
N SER A 505 -26.42 27.49 -0.54
CA SER A 505 -25.06 27.23 -1.06
C SER A 505 -24.74 25.75 -0.88
N ILE A 506 -24.41 25.08 -1.99
CA ILE A 506 -24.20 23.62 -2.04
C ILE A 506 -22.83 23.36 -2.64
N ARG A 507 -22.07 22.47 -2.04
CA ARG A 507 -20.79 22.01 -2.58
C ARG A 507 -20.44 20.60 -2.11
N ASP A 508 -19.41 20.05 -2.71
CA ASP A 508 -18.70 18.86 -2.21
C ASP A 508 -17.63 19.32 -1.21
N ASN A 509 -17.79 19.01 0.06
CA ASN A 509 -16.95 19.49 1.15
C ASN A 509 -15.63 18.72 1.24
N VAL A 510 -14.56 19.43 1.60
CA VAL A 510 -13.30 18.80 1.98
C VAL A 510 -13.50 17.97 3.25
N ARG A 511 -13.07 16.73 3.25
CA ARG A 511 -13.10 15.87 4.44
C ARG A 511 -12.15 16.46 5.51
N PRO A 512 -12.58 16.70 6.75
CA PRO A 512 -11.70 17.21 7.81
C PRO A 512 -10.50 16.29 8.06
N ALA A 513 -10.70 14.98 7.97
CA ALA A 513 -9.65 13.98 8.10
C ALA A 513 -8.61 14.08 6.96
N ALA A 514 -9.03 14.37 5.72
CA ALA A 514 -8.14 14.54 4.58
C ALA A 514 -7.21 15.75 4.74
N ALA A 515 -7.72 16.90 5.18
CA ALA A 515 -6.91 18.09 5.41
C ALA A 515 -5.77 17.84 6.43
N ASN A 516 -6.08 17.17 7.54
CA ASN A 516 -5.09 16.79 8.54
C ASN A 516 -4.08 15.79 7.99
N ALA A 517 -4.53 14.78 7.25
CA ALA A 517 -3.66 13.78 6.65
C ALA A 517 -2.73 14.37 5.58
N ILE A 518 -3.24 15.28 4.74
CA ILE A 518 -2.44 16.03 3.75
C ILE A 518 -1.33 16.83 4.44
N LYS A 519 -1.66 17.50 5.57
CA LYS A 519 -0.65 18.22 6.35
C LYS A 519 0.47 17.29 6.82
N VAL A 520 0.13 16.13 7.41
CA VAL A 520 1.11 15.15 7.89
C VAL A 520 1.95 14.59 6.73
N VAL A 521 1.32 14.29 5.58
CA VAL A 521 2.01 13.79 4.38
C VAL A 521 2.97 14.84 3.81
N LYS A 522 2.59 16.13 3.79
CA LYS A 522 3.48 17.23 3.37
C LYS A 522 4.64 17.44 4.36
N GLU A 523 4.38 17.37 5.67
CA GLU A 523 5.43 17.42 6.70
C GLU A 523 6.40 16.24 6.57
N ALA A 524 5.91 15.10 6.10
CA ALA A 524 6.71 13.92 5.76
C ALA A 524 7.57 14.10 4.49
N GLY A 525 7.57 15.28 3.86
CA GLY A 525 8.35 15.60 2.67
C GLY A 525 7.77 15.06 1.37
N ILE A 526 6.53 14.63 1.36
CA ILE A 526 5.83 14.13 0.18
C ILE A 526 5.06 15.28 -0.46
N GLN A 527 5.30 15.55 -1.73
CA GLN A 527 4.51 16.49 -2.49
C GLN A 527 3.14 15.89 -2.80
N VAL A 528 2.06 16.65 -2.60
CA VAL A 528 0.71 16.24 -3.01
C VAL A 528 0.20 17.22 -4.06
N THR A 529 -0.25 16.69 -5.20
CA THR A 529 -0.80 17.43 -6.32
C THR A 529 -2.20 16.91 -6.62
N MET A 530 -3.20 17.79 -6.57
CA MET A 530 -4.59 17.43 -6.88
C MET A 530 -4.81 17.48 -8.39
N ILE A 531 -5.42 16.42 -8.94
CA ILE A 531 -5.82 16.33 -10.35
C ILE A 531 -7.34 16.15 -10.40
N THR A 532 -8.04 16.99 -11.17
CA THR A 532 -9.51 16.98 -11.22
C THR A 532 -10.06 17.44 -12.57
N GLY A 533 -11.25 16.95 -12.91
CA GLY A 533 -12.06 17.46 -14.05
C GLY A 533 -12.70 18.83 -13.81
N ASP A 534 -12.67 19.36 -12.57
CA ASP A 534 -13.27 20.64 -12.22
C ASP A 534 -12.59 21.83 -12.88
N ARG A 535 -13.27 23.00 -12.86
CA ARG A 535 -12.69 24.27 -13.27
C ARG A 535 -11.52 24.68 -12.37
N LYS A 536 -10.56 25.44 -12.92
CA LYS A 536 -9.35 25.88 -12.23
C LYS A 536 -9.64 26.64 -10.93
N GLU A 537 -10.63 27.52 -10.93
CA GLU A 537 -11.02 28.33 -9.79
C GLU A 537 -11.56 27.45 -8.65
N THR A 538 -12.44 26.49 -8.98
CA THR A 538 -12.99 25.49 -8.04
C THR A 538 -11.90 24.63 -7.44
N ALA A 539 -11.06 24.05 -8.29
CA ALA A 539 -9.97 23.19 -7.90
C ALA A 539 -8.97 23.92 -6.99
N PHE A 540 -8.64 25.18 -7.34
CA PHE A 540 -7.73 26.01 -6.54
C PHE A 540 -8.29 26.35 -5.16
N ALA A 541 -9.59 26.70 -5.07
CA ALA A 541 -10.26 27.00 -3.80
C ALA A 541 -10.27 25.78 -2.86
N ILE A 542 -10.60 24.60 -3.39
CA ILE A 542 -10.58 23.33 -2.64
C ILE A 542 -9.15 22.97 -2.22
N ALA A 543 -8.17 23.12 -3.11
CA ALA A 543 -6.76 22.84 -2.80
C ALA A 543 -6.21 23.75 -1.70
N LYS A 544 -6.62 25.02 -1.66
CA LYS A 544 -6.28 25.98 -0.61
C LYS A 544 -6.90 25.56 0.73
N GLU A 545 -8.16 25.18 0.74
CA GLU A 545 -8.89 24.72 1.91
C GLU A 545 -8.30 23.40 2.48
N ALA A 546 -7.95 22.46 1.58
CA ALA A 546 -7.29 21.20 1.93
C ALA A 546 -5.82 21.36 2.38
N GLY A 547 -5.24 22.58 2.28
CA GLY A 547 -3.85 22.84 2.63
C GLY A 547 -2.82 22.37 1.61
N LEU A 548 -3.22 22.08 0.37
CA LEU A 548 -2.32 21.75 -0.73
C LEU A 548 -1.53 22.98 -1.20
N VAL A 549 -2.23 24.07 -1.44
CA VAL A 549 -1.68 25.36 -1.85
C VAL A 549 -1.36 26.18 -0.60
N THR A 550 -0.09 26.44 -0.34
CA THR A 550 0.40 27.14 0.86
C THR A 550 1.40 28.24 0.57
N LYS A 551 2.02 28.22 -0.64
CA LYS A 551 3.04 29.20 -1.05
C LYS A 551 2.55 29.96 -2.28
N GLU A 552 3.04 31.18 -2.48
CA GLU A 552 2.79 31.97 -3.70
C GLU A 552 3.40 31.34 -4.95
N THR A 553 4.45 30.53 -4.79
CA THR A 553 5.09 29.80 -5.90
C THR A 553 4.32 28.55 -6.32
N ASP A 554 3.31 28.12 -5.55
CA ASP A 554 2.52 26.94 -5.87
C ASP A 554 1.71 27.16 -7.16
N VAL A 555 1.86 26.26 -8.14
CA VAL A 555 1.32 26.38 -9.49
C VAL A 555 0.00 25.60 -9.63
N ALA A 556 -0.98 26.22 -10.27
CA ALA A 556 -2.21 25.58 -10.74
C ALA A 556 -2.31 25.73 -12.26
N MET A 557 -2.56 24.61 -12.97
CA MET A 557 -2.65 24.56 -14.43
C MET A 557 -3.92 23.87 -14.89
N THR A 558 -4.39 24.23 -16.08
CA THR A 558 -5.44 23.49 -16.79
C THR A 558 -4.80 22.47 -17.76
N SER A 559 -5.58 21.49 -18.23
CA SER A 559 -5.16 20.59 -19.31
C SER A 559 -4.67 21.31 -20.55
N GLN A 560 -5.34 22.41 -20.96
CA GLN A 560 -4.92 23.22 -22.09
C GLN A 560 -3.55 23.88 -21.89
N GLU A 561 -3.33 24.48 -20.71
CA GLU A 561 -2.02 25.07 -20.35
C GLU A 561 -0.92 24.00 -20.29
N LEU A 562 -1.27 22.78 -19.88
CA LEU A 562 -0.39 21.63 -19.82
C LEU A 562 -0.01 21.12 -21.23
N ALA A 563 -0.99 21.07 -22.16
CA ALA A 563 -0.77 20.64 -23.53
C ALA A 563 0.12 21.60 -24.33
N GLN A 564 0.12 22.89 -24.00
CA GLN A 564 0.95 23.93 -24.67
C GLN A 564 2.43 23.86 -24.27
N LYS A 565 2.78 23.09 -23.21
CA LYS A 565 4.16 23.00 -22.71
C LYS A 565 4.84 21.72 -23.16
N SER A 566 6.13 21.84 -23.47
CA SER A 566 6.99 20.71 -23.75
C SER A 566 7.24 19.88 -22.48
N ASP A 567 7.66 18.64 -22.64
CA ASP A 567 7.99 17.75 -21.50
C ASP A 567 9.11 18.34 -20.65
N GLU A 568 10.10 18.99 -21.24
CA GLU A 568 11.22 19.63 -20.52
C GLU A 568 10.79 20.88 -19.72
N GLU A 569 9.80 21.63 -20.21
CA GLU A 569 9.22 22.75 -19.45
C GLU A 569 8.37 22.24 -18.28
N LEU A 570 7.59 21.16 -18.49
CA LEU A 570 6.78 20.56 -17.45
C LEU A 570 7.65 19.95 -16.34
N LYS A 571 8.77 19.30 -16.67
CA LYS A 571 9.71 18.80 -15.67
C LYS A 571 10.21 19.89 -14.72
N LYS A 572 10.36 21.14 -15.18
CA LYS A 572 10.73 22.26 -14.32
C LYS A 572 9.60 22.77 -13.43
N ILE A 573 8.34 22.56 -13.84
CA ILE A 573 7.14 23.02 -13.13
C ILE A 573 6.65 21.99 -12.11
N ILE A 574 6.82 20.69 -12.38
CA ILE A 574 6.35 19.58 -11.51
C ILE A 574 6.70 19.79 -10.02
N PRO A 575 7.88 20.26 -9.62
CA PRO A 575 8.19 20.49 -8.20
C PRO A 575 7.24 21.48 -7.50
N ASP A 576 6.71 22.47 -8.22
CA ASP A 576 5.81 23.50 -7.69
C ASP A 576 4.34 23.27 -8.08
N LEU A 577 4.04 22.26 -8.88
CA LEU A 577 2.68 21.94 -9.31
C LEU A 577 1.84 21.39 -8.15
N ARG A 578 0.68 22.01 -7.86
CA ARG A 578 -0.23 21.59 -6.79
C ARG A 578 -1.62 21.24 -7.29
N VAL A 579 -2.03 21.81 -8.44
CA VAL A 579 -3.38 21.60 -8.99
C VAL A 579 -3.30 21.44 -10.51
N VAL A 580 -3.97 20.40 -11.01
CA VAL A 580 -4.27 20.23 -12.42
C VAL A 580 -5.79 20.15 -12.59
N ALA A 581 -6.35 21.15 -13.28
CA ALA A 581 -7.78 21.32 -13.48
C ALA A 581 -8.19 20.91 -14.89
N ARG A 582 -9.43 20.45 -15.08
CA ARG A 582 -9.96 19.92 -16.34
C ARG A 582 -9.05 18.87 -16.97
N ALA A 583 -8.44 18.04 -16.11
CA ALA A 583 -7.48 17.04 -16.52
C ALA A 583 -8.13 15.96 -17.38
N LEU A 584 -7.43 15.56 -18.43
CA LEU A 584 -7.75 14.40 -19.25
C LEU A 584 -7.02 13.15 -18.73
N PRO A 585 -7.49 11.94 -19.03
CA PRO A 585 -6.80 10.69 -18.65
C PRO A 585 -5.34 10.64 -19.15
N THR A 586 -5.11 11.16 -20.35
CA THR A 586 -3.77 11.26 -20.96
C THR A 586 -2.82 12.18 -20.18
N ASP A 587 -3.36 13.25 -19.56
CA ASP A 587 -2.57 14.17 -18.73
C ASP A 587 -2.06 13.45 -17.47
N LYS A 588 -2.92 12.64 -16.83
CA LYS A 588 -2.59 11.84 -15.65
C LYS A 588 -1.39 10.93 -15.93
N SER A 589 -1.46 10.15 -17.01
CA SER A 589 -0.38 9.23 -17.41
C SER A 589 0.90 9.97 -17.85
N ARG A 590 0.78 11.13 -18.49
CA ARG A 590 1.92 12.00 -18.90
C ARG A 590 2.65 12.53 -17.68
N LEU A 591 1.92 13.08 -16.71
CA LEU A 591 2.49 13.64 -15.48
C LEU A 591 3.19 12.57 -14.64
N VAL A 592 2.61 11.37 -14.50
CA VAL A 592 3.25 10.24 -13.83
C VAL A 592 4.59 9.93 -14.49
N ARG A 593 4.63 9.78 -15.82
CA ARG A 593 5.87 9.51 -16.55
C ARG A 593 6.94 10.60 -16.34
N LEU A 594 6.56 11.86 -16.48
CA LEU A 594 7.50 12.99 -16.33
C LEU A 594 8.06 13.09 -14.90
N ALA A 595 7.24 12.82 -13.90
CA ALA A 595 7.70 12.78 -12.51
C ALA A 595 8.65 11.61 -12.26
N GLN A 596 8.39 10.45 -12.85
CA GLN A 596 9.30 9.29 -12.79
C GLN A 596 10.63 9.55 -13.49
N ASP A 597 10.62 10.31 -14.60
CA ASP A 597 11.85 10.76 -15.28
C ASP A 597 12.71 11.68 -14.40
N LEU A 598 12.09 12.41 -13.47
CA LEU A 598 12.77 13.22 -12.44
C LEU A 598 13.21 12.41 -11.20
N ASP A 599 13.19 11.07 -11.28
CA ASP A 599 13.52 10.14 -10.19
C ASP A 599 12.57 10.23 -8.96
N TYR A 600 11.36 10.84 -9.10
CA TYR A 600 10.34 10.73 -8.06
C TYR A 600 9.81 9.29 -7.96
N VAL A 601 9.49 8.87 -6.73
CA VAL A 601 8.62 7.73 -6.48
C VAL A 601 7.19 8.27 -6.46
N VAL A 602 6.42 7.89 -7.48
CA VAL A 602 5.12 8.50 -7.79
C VAL A 602 3.98 7.61 -7.34
N GLY A 603 3.09 8.16 -6.51
CA GLY A 603 1.79 7.59 -6.21
C GLY A 603 0.69 8.23 -7.05
N MET A 604 -0.34 7.47 -7.36
CA MET A 604 -1.54 7.95 -8.04
C MET A 604 -2.77 7.42 -7.32
N THR A 605 -3.77 8.28 -7.05
CA THR A 605 -5.10 7.82 -6.60
C THR A 605 -6.09 7.91 -7.76
N GLY A 606 -7.07 7.03 -7.78
CA GLY A 606 -8.14 7.05 -8.76
C GLY A 606 -9.27 6.09 -8.41
N ASP A 607 -10.46 6.37 -8.92
CA ASP A 607 -11.67 5.57 -8.72
C ASP A 607 -12.28 5.09 -10.03
N GLY A 608 -11.93 5.77 -11.14
CA GLY A 608 -12.45 5.48 -12.47
C GLY A 608 -11.50 4.69 -13.34
N VAL A 609 -12.02 4.20 -14.46
CA VAL A 609 -11.21 3.54 -15.48
C VAL A 609 -10.32 4.51 -16.23
N ASN A 610 -10.72 5.77 -16.28
CA ASN A 610 -9.89 6.87 -16.78
C ASN A 610 -8.56 7.00 -16.02
N ASP A 611 -8.54 6.52 -14.78
CA ASP A 611 -7.37 6.55 -13.91
C ASP A 611 -6.51 5.30 -14.03
N SER A 612 -7.09 4.20 -14.51
CA SER A 612 -6.42 2.89 -14.55
C SER A 612 -5.08 2.89 -15.27
N PRO A 613 -4.90 3.56 -16.43
CA PRO A 613 -3.59 3.66 -17.07
C PRO A 613 -2.56 4.42 -16.23
N ALA A 614 -3.00 5.46 -15.50
CA ALA A 614 -2.13 6.23 -14.62
C ALA A 614 -1.84 5.49 -13.30
N LEU A 615 -2.84 4.81 -12.72
CA LEU A 615 -2.69 3.92 -11.55
C LEU A 615 -1.67 2.83 -11.83
N LYS A 616 -1.79 2.12 -12.96
CA LYS A 616 -0.86 1.07 -13.36
C LYS A 616 0.56 1.60 -13.62
N LYS A 617 0.67 2.79 -14.20
CA LYS A 617 1.95 3.40 -14.56
C LYS A 617 2.68 3.99 -13.37
N ALA A 618 1.97 4.41 -12.33
CA ALA A 618 2.56 4.90 -11.10
C ALA A 618 3.45 3.85 -10.43
N ASP A 619 4.38 4.27 -9.58
CA ASP A 619 5.16 3.33 -8.78
C ASP A 619 4.27 2.66 -7.71
N VAL A 620 3.21 3.34 -7.25
CA VAL A 620 2.13 2.77 -6.44
C VAL A 620 0.78 3.38 -6.82
N GLY A 621 -0.18 2.55 -7.20
CA GLY A 621 -1.55 2.92 -7.48
C GLY A 621 -2.45 2.70 -6.25
N PHE A 622 -3.16 3.76 -5.82
CA PHE A 622 -4.17 3.68 -4.76
C PHE A 622 -5.56 3.76 -5.40
N ALA A 623 -6.24 2.65 -5.52
CA ALA A 623 -7.63 2.61 -5.97
C ALA A 623 -8.58 2.92 -4.80
N MET A 624 -9.71 3.58 -5.08
CA MET A 624 -10.73 3.82 -4.06
C MET A 624 -11.66 2.61 -3.92
N GLY A 625 -12.17 2.36 -2.73
CA GLY A 625 -13.08 1.26 -2.43
C GLY A 625 -14.41 1.34 -3.19
N SER A 626 -14.94 2.58 -3.36
CA SER A 626 -16.11 2.86 -4.19
C SER A 626 -15.79 2.87 -5.69
N GLY A 627 -14.52 2.77 -6.08
CA GLY A 627 -14.07 2.81 -7.46
C GLY A 627 -14.46 1.57 -8.27
N THR A 628 -14.25 1.66 -9.57
CA THR A 628 -14.51 0.56 -10.51
C THR A 628 -13.54 -0.61 -10.29
N GLU A 629 -13.96 -1.82 -10.62
CA GLU A 629 -13.10 -3.01 -10.51
C GLU A 629 -11.81 -2.87 -11.36
N VAL A 630 -11.90 -2.22 -12.54
CA VAL A 630 -10.74 -1.93 -13.38
C VAL A 630 -9.72 -1.04 -12.67
N ALA A 631 -10.20 -0.03 -11.92
CA ALA A 631 -9.32 0.82 -11.13
C ALA A 631 -8.69 0.04 -9.98
N LYS A 632 -9.45 -0.83 -9.31
CA LYS A 632 -8.95 -1.69 -8.23
C LYS A 632 -7.92 -2.71 -8.74
N GLU A 633 -8.14 -3.32 -9.90
CA GLU A 633 -7.18 -4.24 -10.54
C GLU A 633 -5.92 -3.53 -11.03
N ALA A 634 -6.03 -2.30 -11.54
CA ALA A 634 -4.90 -1.48 -11.96
C ALA A 634 -4.07 -1.00 -10.75
N GLY A 635 -4.73 -0.78 -9.61
CA GLY A 635 -4.10 -0.33 -8.37
C GLY A 635 -3.27 -1.43 -7.68
N ASP A 636 -2.35 -1.01 -6.84
CA ASP A 636 -1.58 -1.91 -5.98
C ASP A 636 -2.24 -2.05 -4.60
N ILE A 637 -2.96 -1.02 -4.18
CA ILE A 637 -3.60 -0.89 -2.87
C ILE A 637 -5.01 -0.31 -3.07
N THR A 638 -6.03 -0.90 -2.42
CA THR A 638 -7.39 -0.34 -2.38
C THR A 638 -7.66 0.30 -1.02
N ILE A 639 -8.17 1.52 -1.04
CA ILE A 639 -8.57 2.31 0.12
C ILE A 639 -10.07 2.11 0.36
N LEU A 640 -10.44 1.18 1.23
CA LEU A 640 -11.82 0.70 1.39
C LEU A 640 -12.82 1.77 1.86
N ASP A 641 -12.35 2.79 2.58
CA ASP A 641 -13.16 3.88 3.13
C ASP A 641 -13.08 5.18 2.30
N ASP A 642 -12.45 5.14 1.14
CA ASP A 642 -12.23 6.28 0.23
C ASP A 642 -11.57 7.49 0.91
N ASN A 643 -10.85 7.29 2.01
CA ASN A 643 -10.35 8.37 2.83
C ASN A 643 -8.85 8.57 2.66
N PHE A 644 -8.45 9.81 2.37
CA PHE A 644 -7.04 10.19 2.27
C PHE A 644 -6.24 9.85 3.55
N SER A 645 -6.90 9.82 4.73
CA SER A 645 -6.23 9.41 5.98
C SER A 645 -5.76 7.95 5.96
N SER A 646 -6.43 7.08 5.22
CA SER A 646 -6.02 5.69 5.06
C SER A 646 -4.82 5.56 4.11
N ILE A 647 -4.67 6.47 3.13
CA ILE A 647 -3.44 6.61 2.33
C ILE A 647 -2.25 7.01 3.23
N GLN A 648 -2.46 7.98 4.15
CA GLN A 648 -1.44 8.36 5.14
C GLN A 648 -1.00 7.15 5.98
N LYS A 649 -1.94 6.30 6.41
CA LYS A 649 -1.61 5.06 7.13
C LYS A 649 -0.83 4.07 6.26
N ALA A 650 -1.20 3.92 4.98
CA ALA A 650 -0.45 3.08 4.04
C ALA A 650 1.02 3.53 3.92
N ILE A 651 1.25 4.85 3.82
CA ILE A 651 2.59 5.44 3.81
C ILE A 651 3.34 5.13 5.13
N LEU A 652 2.68 5.28 6.28
CA LEU A 652 3.27 4.98 7.59
C LEU A 652 3.67 3.50 7.70
N TYR A 653 2.83 2.57 7.26
CA TYR A 653 3.14 1.14 7.25
C TYR A 653 4.30 0.80 6.31
N GLY A 654 4.35 1.40 5.13
CA GLY A 654 5.47 1.25 4.21
C GLY A 654 6.80 1.77 4.80
N ARG A 655 6.77 2.92 5.48
CA ARG A 655 7.94 3.46 6.20
C ARG A 655 8.36 2.56 7.36
N THR A 656 7.40 2.03 8.12
CA THR A 656 7.68 1.06 9.19
C THR A 656 8.39 -0.17 8.64
N MET A 657 7.93 -0.69 7.52
CA MET A 657 8.55 -1.81 6.83
C MET A 657 10.00 -1.48 6.41
N PHE A 658 10.24 -0.34 5.80
CA PHE A 658 11.59 0.08 5.40
C PHE A 658 12.54 0.22 6.60
N LYS A 659 12.06 0.81 7.71
CA LYS A 659 12.82 0.90 8.98
C LYS A 659 13.11 -0.50 9.55
N SER A 660 12.15 -1.41 9.54
CA SER A 660 12.34 -2.79 10.01
C SER A 660 13.38 -3.54 9.18
N ILE A 661 13.38 -3.37 7.85
CA ILE A 661 14.41 -3.94 6.97
C ILE A 661 15.79 -3.36 7.31
N ARG A 662 15.93 -2.06 7.52
CA ARG A 662 17.21 -1.44 7.91
C ARG A 662 17.74 -1.98 9.25
N LYS A 663 16.87 -2.12 10.26
CA LYS A 663 17.22 -2.70 11.57
C LYS A 663 17.72 -4.13 11.43
N PHE A 664 17.01 -4.95 10.67
CA PHE A 664 17.43 -6.31 10.38
C PHE A 664 18.78 -6.36 9.63
N LEU A 665 18.97 -5.49 8.63
CA LEU A 665 20.24 -5.40 7.90
C LEU A 665 21.42 -5.03 8.82
N ILE A 666 21.22 -4.11 9.76
CA ILE A 666 22.25 -3.80 10.77
C ILE A 666 22.60 -5.05 11.57
N PHE A 667 21.59 -5.75 12.06
CA PHE A 667 21.77 -6.99 12.81
C PHE A 667 22.53 -8.03 11.97
N GLN A 668 22.02 -8.39 10.80
CA GLN A 668 22.56 -9.47 9.97
C GLN A 668 23.95 -9.16 9.40
N LEU A 669 24.18 -7.92 8.91
CA LEU A 669 25.49 -7.56 8.38
C LEU A 669 26.55 -7.50 9.48
N THR A 670 26.17 -7.17 10.72
CA THR A 670 27.08 -7.28 11.87
C THR A 670 27.49 -8.74 12.10
N VAL A 671 26.54 -9.68 12.02
CA VAL A 671 26.81 -11.13 12.08
C VAL A 671 27.80 -11.54 11.00
N ASN A 672 27.47 -11.25 9.75
CA ASN A 672 28.26 -11.70 8.60
C ASN A 672 29.68 -11.10 8.58
N VAL A 673 29.81 -9.78 8.84
CA VAL A 673 31.13 -9.13 8.89
C VAL A 673 31.97 -9.66 10.05
N SER A 674 31.37 -9.87 11.23
CA SER A 674 32.11 -10.44 12.38
C SER A 674 32.52 -11.89 12.13
N ALA A 675 31.64 -12.73 11.55
CA ALA A 675 31.93 -14.11 11.21
C ALA A 675 33.07 -14.21 10.18
N VAL A 676 32.97 -13.41 9.09
CA VAL A 676 34.06 -13.31 8.08
C VAL A 676 35.36 -12.86 8.72
N ALA A 677 35.34 -11.86 9.59
CA ALA A 677 36.53 -11.33 10.25
C ALA A 677 37.16 -12.36 11.22
N VAL A 678 36.34 -13.09 12.01
CA VAL A 678 36.83 -14.16 12.89
C VAL A 678 37.43 -15.31 12.08
N CYS A 679 36.77 -15.74 11.00
CA CYS A 679 37.29 -16.81 10.12
C CYS A 679 38.53 -16.39 9.35
N PHE A 680 38.69 -15.11 9.03
CA PHE A 680 39.87 -14.58 8.33
C PHE A 680 41.05 -14.37 9.26
N PHE A 681 40.87 -13.64 10.37
CA PHE A 681 41.96 -13.32 11.30
C PHE A 681 42.30 -14.46 12.24
N GLY A 682 41.35 -15.35 12.56
CA GLY A 682 41.57 -16.45 13.50
C GLY A 682 42.75 -17.36 13.14
N PRO A 683 42.84 -17.92 11.92
CA PRO A 683 43.97 -18.72 11.46
C PRO A 683 45.30 -17.96 11.44
N LEU A 684 45.28 -16.63 11.32
CA LEU A 684 46.49 -15.83 11.34
C LEU A 684 47.02 -15.57 12.76
N VAL A 685 46.14 -15.58 13.76
CA VAL A 685 46.45 -15.27 15.15
C VAL A 685 46.79 -16.57 15.96
N SER A 686 46.24 -17.71 15.52
CA SER A 686 46.44 -19.02 16.19
C SER A 686 46.99 -20.07 15.22
N ASN A 687 47.26 -21.24 15.76
CA ASN A 687 47.65 -22.40 14.98
C ASN A 687 46.44 -23.25 14.51
N GLN A 688 45.23 -22.77 14.80
CA GLN A 688 44.00 -23.44 14.40
C GLN A 688 43.49 -22.82 13.09
N ASN A 689 43.18 -23.66 12.11
CA ASN A 689 42.70 -23.19 10.79
C ASN A 689 41.20 -22.93 10.79
N VAL A 690 40.41 -23.66 11.58
CA VAL A 690 38.93 -23.53 11.64
C VAL A 690 38.49 -23.12 13.05
N ILE A 691 38.09 -21.89 13.23
CA ILE A 691 37.59 -21.32 14.50
C ILE A 691 36.08 -21.53 14.62
N LEU A 692 35.33 -21.23 13.58
CA LEU A 692 33.91 -21.49 13.47
C LEU A 692 33.68 -22.42 12.27
N THR A 693 32.87 -23.47 12.46
CA THR A 693 32.58 -24.44 11.41
C THR A 693 31.47 -23.93 10.49
N VAL A 694 31.43 -24.48 9.25
CA VAL A 694 30.38 -24.17 8.25
C VAL A 694 29.01 -24.47 8.86
N ILE A 695 28.84 -25.59 9.56
CA ILE A 695 27.55 -25.98 10.16
C ILE A 695 27.14 -25.01 11.28
N GLN A 696 28.07 -24.55 12.12
CA GLN A 696 27.78 -23.55 13.16
C GLN A 696 27.27 -22.26 12.52
N LEU A 697 27.90 -21.81 11.44
CA LEU A 697 27.54 -20.56 10.76
C LEU A 697 26.25 -20.68 9.95
N LEU A 698 26.01 -21.82 9.29
CA LEU A 698 24.72 -22.10 8.66
C LEU A 698 23.59 -22.13 9.68
N LEU A 699 23.84 -22.72 10.86
CA LEU A 699 22.85 -22.74 11.95
C LEU A 699 22.54 -21.33 12.46
N VAL A 700 23.58 -20.48 12.60
CA VAL A 700 23.40 -19.06 12.95
C VAL A 700 22.54 -18.36 11.90
N ASN A 701 22.93 -18.42 10.62
CA ASN A 701 22.23 -17.74 9.55
C ASN A 701 20.81 -18.26 9.40
N LEU A 702 20.60 -19.58 9.39
CA LEU A 702 19.26 -20.13 9.18
C LEU A 702 18.33 -19.93 10.38
N ALA A 703 18.75 -20.30 11.58
CA ALA A 703 17.89 -20.30 12.76
C ALA A 703 17.76 -18.91 13.38
N MET A 704 18.87 -18.19 13.55
CA MET A 704 18.84 -16.85 14.16
C MET A 704 18.28 -15.81 13.22
N ASP A 705 18.64 -15.80 11.93
CA ASP A 705 18.16 -14.81 10.98
C ASP A 705 16.66 -14.97 10.74
N THR A 706 16.16 -16.22 10.68
CA THR A 706 14.74 -16.51 10.60
C THR A 706 13.96 -15.93 11.79
N LEU A 707 14.44 -16.23 13.01
CA LEU A 707 13.82 -15.72 14.23
C LEU A 707 13.96 -14.20 14.35
N ALA A 708 15.12 -13.64 14.01
CA ALA A 708 15.35 -12.21 14.00
C ALA A 708 14.44 -11.50 12.98
N ALA A 709 14.18 -12.10 11.81
CA ALA A 709 13.24 -11.58 10.83
C ALA A 709 11.83 -11.45 11.44
N ILE A 710 11.37 -12.41 12.22
CA ILE A 710 10.09 -12.34 12.96
C ILE A 710 10.14 -11.22 14.03
N ALA A 711 11.24 -11.11 14.76
CA ALA A 711 11.42 -10.10 15.80
C ALA A 711 11.34 -8.67 15.24
N PHE A 712 12.13 -8.36 14.20
CA PHE A 712 12.15 -7.06 13.56
C PHE A 712 10.91 -6.82 12.67
N GLY A 713 10.30 -7.89 12.15
CA GLY A 713 9.06 -7.84 11.39
C GLY A 713 7.85 -7.41 12.20
N SER A 714 7.85 -7.66 13.50
CA SER A 714 6.74 -7.31 14.41
C SER A 714 6.84 -5.90 15.03
N GLU A 715 7.79 -5.06 14.61
CA GLU A 715 7.94 -3.69 15.09
C GLU A 715 6.63 -2.88 14.90
N PRO A 716 6.22 -2.06 15.91
CA PRO A 716 5.04 -1.23 15.80
C PRO A 716 5.25 -0.07 14.84
N ALA A 717 4.18 0.33 14.15
CA ALA A 717 4.18 1.56 13.36
C ALA A 717 4.18 2.77 14.30
N LEU A 718 5.25 3.55 14.27
CA LEU A 718 5.42 4.72 15.12
C LEU A 718 5.13 6.00 14.31
N PRO A 719 4.25 6.91 14.81
CA PRO A 719 3.94 8.16 14.12
C PRO A 719 5.17 9.04 13.81
N GLU A 720 6.25 8.88 14.56
CA GLU A 720 7.52 9.59 14.33
C GLU A 720 8.16 9.27 12.97
N TYR A 721 7.90 8.10 12.37
CA TYR A 721 8.39 7.74 11.05
C TYR A 721 7.80 8.62 9.94
N MET A 722 6.70 9.34 10.20
CA MET A 722 6.17 10.35 9.29
C MET A 722 6.95 11.66 9.31
N LYS A 723 7.94 11.82 10.20
CA LYS A 723 8.86 12.97 10.19
C LYS A 723 10.07 12.78 9.28
N ASP A 724 10.35 11.55 8.87
CA ASP A 724 11.45 11.25 7.96
C ASP A 724 11.12 11.73 6.54
N ARG A 725 12.12 12.18 5.79
CA ARG A 725 11.96 12.51 4.37
C ARG A 725 11.97 11.25 3.50
N PRO A 726 11.33 11.28 2.31
CA PRO A 726 11.38 10.17 1.37
C PRO A 726 12.82 9.84 0.96
N VAL A 727 13.10 8.55 0.84
CA VAL A 727 14.41 8.06 0.40
C VAL A 727 14.42 7.99 -1.12
N ALA A 728 15.39 8.65 -1.76
CA ALA A 728 15.52 8.65 -3.21
C ALA A 728 15.60 7.20 -3.77
N ARG A 729 15.02 6.98 -4.96
CA ARG A 729 14.93 5.66 -5.61
C ARG A 729 16.30 4.97 -5.73
N LYS A 730 17.34 5.73 -6.11
CA LYS A 730 18.69 5.22 -6.34
C LYS A 730 19.60 5.26 -5.10
N ALA A 731 19.11 5.81 -3.97
CA ALA A 731 19.92 5.90 -2.74
C ALA A 731 20.25 4.51 -2.20
N SER A 732 21.45 4.38 -1.61
CA SER A 732 21.84 3.14 -0.92
C SER A 732 20.89 2.87 0.26
N ILE A 733 20.56 1.60 0.48
CA ILE A 733 19.79 1.17 1.65
C ILE A 733 20.62 1.31 2.94
N ILE A 734 21.94 1.12 2.83
CA ILE A 734 22.88 1.27 3.94
C ILE A 734 23.34 2.72 4.00
N SER A 735 23.00 3.40 5.09
CA SER A 735 23.50 4.74 5.37
C SER A 735 24.90 4.72 6.01
N LYS A 736 25.57 5.87 6.03
CA LYS A 736 26.85 6.02 6.72
C LYS A 736 26.74 5.69 8.23
N GLY A 737 25.63 6.08 8.86
CA GLY A 737 25.35 5.78 10.26
C GLY A 737 25.22 4.27 10.50
N MET A 738 24.46 3.56 9.65
CA MET A 738 24.34 2.10 9.70
C MET A 738 25.70 1.42 9.52
N LEU A 739 26.52 1.88 8.56
CA LEU A 739 27.83 1.30 8.31
C LEU A 739 28.75 1.42 9.55
N ILE A 740 28.74 2.58 10.22
CA ILE A 740 29.49 2.79 11.46
C ILE A 740 29.01 1.85 12.56
N GLU A 741 27.70 1.64 12.70
CA GLU A 741 27.11 0.73 13.67
C GLU A 741 27.50 -0.73 13.40
N ILE A 742 27.36 -1.19 12.16
CA ILE A 742 27.77 -2.53 11.72
C ILE A 742 29.25 -2.76 12.01
N ILE A 743 30.12 -1.82 11.62
CA ILE A 743 31.58 -1.95 11.84
C ILE A 743 31.89 -1.97 13.34
N THR A 744 31.26 -1.12 14.16
CA THR A 744 31.51 -1.07 15.60
C THR A 744 31.15 -2.40 16.27
N GLY A 745 29.95 -2.95 15.98
CA GLY A 745 29.52 -4.24 16.49
C GLY A 745 30.41 -5.38 16.02
N ALA A 746 30.73 -5.41 14.72
CA ALA A 746 31.59 -6.45 14.14
C ALA A 746 33.02 -6.41 14.70
N VAL A 747 33.62 -5.23 14.85
CA VAL A 747 34.94 -5.07 15.46
C VAL A 747 34.94 -5.55 16.92
N TYR A 748 33.90 -5.17 17.69
CA TYR A 748 33.79 -5.65 19.08
C TYR A 748 33.76 -7.18 19.16
N ILE A 749 32.86 -7.83 18.41
CA ILE A 749 32.70 -9.29 18.40
C ILE A 749 34.01 -9.96 17.94
N THR A 750 34.62 -9.45 16.88
CA THR A 750 35.87 -9.98 16.33
C THR A 750 37.00 -9.87 17.35
N VAL A 751 37.21 -8.69 17.94
CA VAL A 751 38.27 -8.47 18.94
C VAL A 751 38.09 -9.36 20.14
N VAL A 752 36.87 -9.54 20.66
CA VAL A 752 36.59 -10.43 21.79
C VAL A 752 36.91 -11.88 21.44
N CYS A 753 36.42 -12.42 20.32
CA CYS A 753 36.71 -13.78 19.88
C CYS A 753 38.19 -14.02 19.64
N LEU A 754 38.91 -13.08 19.03
CA LEU A 754 40.35 -13.17 18.80
C LEU A 754 41.16 -13.07 20.10
N ALA A 755 40.69 -12.24 21.06
CA ALA A 755 41.31 -12.15 22.38
C ALA A 755 41.17 -13.48 23.14
N MET A 756 39.97 -14.09 23.15
CA MET A 756 39.78 -15.42 23.75
C MET A 756 40.67 -16.47 23.07
N LEU A 757 40.76 -16.47 21.75
CA LEU A 757 41.62 -17.35 20.97
C LEU A 757 43.12 -17.14 21.26
N LYS A 758 43.55 -15.87 21.38
CA LYS A 758 44.95 -15.54 21.69
C LYS A 758 45.35 -15.93 23.11
N LEU A 759 44.46 -15.70 24.08
CA LEU A 759 44.66 -16.12 25.47
C LEU A 759 44.86 -17.63 25.56
N TRP A 760 44.07 -18.42 24.79
CA TRP A 760 44.25 -19.88 24.71
C TRP A 760 45.60 -20.23 24.06
N SER A 761 46.00 -19.60 22.96
CA SER A 761 47.20 -19.92 22.18
C SER A 761 48.51 -19.58 22.90
N ILE A 762 48.46 -18.75 23.94
CA ILE A 762 49.63 -18.40 24.78
C ILE A 762 49.87 -19.41 25.92
N ALA A 763 48.83 -20.22 26.27
CA ALA A 763 48.98 -21.26 27.24
C ALA A 763 49.94 -22.36 26.71
N PRO A 764 51.05 -22.69 27.44
CA PRO A 764 51.97 -23.74 26.98
C PRO A 764 51.26 -25.10 26.93
N ALA A 765 51.53 -25.87 25.88
CA ALA A 765 50.93 -27.22 25.69
C ALA A 765 51.31 -28.22 26.78
N ASP A 766 52.37 -27.97 27.56
CA ASP A 766 52.92 -28.81 28.60
C ASP A 766 52.65 -28.31 30.02
N ALA A 767 51.85 -27.33 30.20
CA ALA A 767 51.56 -26.74 31.48
C ALA A 767 50.50 -27.56 32.22
N GLY A 768 50.90 -28.21 33.27
CA GLY A 768 50.03 -28.88 34.25
C GLY A 768 48.96 -27.88 34.81
N GLU A 769 48.12 -28.37 35.71
CA GLU A 769 46.94 -27.71 36.26
C GLU A 769 47.04 -26.23 36.72
N ASP A 770 48.22 -25.61 36.68
CA ASP A 770 48.55 -24.31 37.28
C ASP A 770 48.73 -23.14 36.22
N THR A 771 48.37 -23.29 34.95
CA THR A 771 48.61 -22.24 33.94
C THR A 771 47.59 -21.13 33.93
N VAL A 772 48.07 -19.89 34.09
CA VAL A 772 47.38 -18.67 34.48
C VAL A 772 46.45 -18.07 33.38
N GLY A 773 46.49 -18.54 32.14
CA GLY A 773 45.79 -17.85 31.07
C GLY A 773 44.34 -18.30 30.81
N THR A 774 44.14 -19.54 30.40
CA THR A 774 42.83 -20.12 30.05
C THR A 774 42.10 -20.73 31.24
N HIS A 775 42.82 -21.29 32.23
CA HIS A 775 42.23 -21.80 33.48
C HIS A 775 41.54 -20.71 34.30
N LEU A 776 42.07 -19.47 34.26
CA LEU A 776 41.46 -18.33 34.97
C LEU A 776 40.10 -17.90 34.37
N LEU A 777 39.94 -18.01 33.05
CA LEU A 777 38.72 -17.60 32.37
C LEU A 777 37.74 -18.75 32.14
N PHE A 778 38.19 -19.91 31.77
CA PHE A 778 37.32 -21.00 31.31
C PHE A 778 37.43 -22.33 32.08
N GLY A 779 38.38 -22.49 32.98
CA GLY A 779 38.56 -23.70 33.75
C GLY A 779 39.06 -24.92 32.97
N SER A 780 39.37 -24.75 31.65
CA SER A 780 39.90 -25.81 30.81
C SER A 780 40.85 -25.27 29.74
N ALA A 781 41.86 -26.01 29.37
CA ALA A 781 42.80 -25.73 28.28
C ALA A 781 42.46 -26.52 27.00
N ASP A 782 41.41 -27.34 27.02
CA ASP A 782 41.00 -28.12 25.87
C ASP A 782 40.49 -27.20 24.75
N TRP A 783 40.97 -27.45 23.52
CA TRP A 783 40.57 -26.67 22.36
C TRP A 783 39.07 -26.77 22.09
N SER A 784 38.47 -27.93 22.17
CA SER A 784 37.05 -28.17 21.96
C SER A 784 36.18 -27.35 22.91
N TYR A 785 36.57 -27.28 24.18
CA TYR A 785 35.89 -26.51 25.22
C TYR A 785 35.99 -24.99 24.95
N VAL A 786 37.21 -24.51 24.64
CA VAL A 786 37.44 -23.06 24.34
C VAL A 786 36.74 -22.66 23.07
N LYS A 787 36.75 -23.49 22.03
CA LYS A 787 36.00 -23.30 20.81
C LYS A 787 34.52 -23.16 21.09
N SER A 788 33.94 -23.99 21.98
CA SER A 788 32.54 -23.90 22.39
C SER A 788 32.25 -22.61 23.13
N ALA A 789 33.15 -22.10 23.99
CA ALA A 789 33.02 -20.83 24.67
C ALA A 789 33.09 -19.63 23.69
N ILE A 790 34.01 -19.69 22.70
CA ILE A 790 34.09 -18.68 21.64
C ILE A 790 32.76 -18.65 20.83
N PHE A 791 32.25 -19.79 20.41
CA PHE A 791 30.98 -19.91 19.69
C PHE A 791 29.82 -19.39 20.54
N ALA A 792 29.70 -19.76 21.81
CA ALA A 792 28.68 -19.25 22.72
C ALA A 792 28.74 -17.73 22.88
N THR A 793 29.93 -17.16 23.05
CA THR A 793 30.14 -15.70 23.18
C THR A 793 29.77 -15.00 21.91
N PHE A 794 30.18 -15.52 20.75
CA PHE A 794 29.83 -15.00 19.43
C PHE A 794 28.30 -14.91 19.25
N MET A 795 27.59 -16.00 19.50
CA MET A 795 26.13 -16.05 19.33
C MET A 795 25.40 -15.13 20.31
N MET A 796 25.80 -15.10 21.59
CA MET A 796 25.18 -14.21 22.58
C MET A 796 25.44 -12.74 22.28
N ALA A 797 26.66 -12.38 21.87
CA ALA A 797 26.98 -11.00 21.50
C ALA A 797 26.13 -10.52 20.31
N ILE A 798 25.90 -11.39 19.32
CA ILE A 798 24.98 -11.10 18.20
C ILE A 798 23.55 -10.88 18.72
N THR A 799 23.06 -11.73 19.62
CA THR A 799 21.71 -11.60 20.19
C THR A 799 21.55 -10.29 20.95
N PHE A 800 22.52 -9.89 21.76
CA PHE A 800 22.50 -8.58 22.44
C PHE A 800 22.65 -7.42 21.46
N ASN A 801 23.37 -7.58 20.34
CA ASN A 801 23.45 -6.57 19.29
C ASN A 801 22.08 -6.35 18.61
N GLY A 802 21.18 -7.32 18.65
CA GLY A 802 19.79 -7.15 18.19
C GLY A 802 19.05 -6.05 18.95
N PHE A 803 19.34 -5.83 20.23
CA PHE A 803 18.79 -4.70 21.00
C PHE A 803 19.37 -3.36 20.51
N ASN A 804 20.65 -3.32 20.15
CA ASN A 804 21.27 -2.14 19.57
C ASN A 804 20.65 -1.79 18.22
N ALA A 805 20.54 -2.75 17.32
CA ALA A 805 20.00 -2.56 15.96
C ALA A 805 18.52 -2.10 15.97
N ARG A 806 17.78 -2.30 17.07
CA ARG A 806 16.36 -1.99 17.17
C ARG A 806 16.07 -0.50 17.22
N THR A 807 16.92 0.33 17.81
CA THR A 807 16.71 1.77 18.01
C THR A 807 17.95 2.57 17.72
N GLU A 808 17.79 3.76 17.15
CA GLU A 808 18.86 4.75 16.95
C GLU A 808 19.05 5.65 18.18
N HIS A 809 18.14 5.61 19.16
CA HIS A 809 18.14 6.45 20.36
C HIS A 809 19.08 5.90 21.44
N MET A 810 19.49 6.77 22.38
CA MET A 810 20.36 6.38 23.50
C MET A 810 19.75 5.32 24.41
N ASN A 811 18.43 5.34 24.55
CA ASN A 811 17.72 4.32 25.34
C ASN A 811 17.45 3.07 24.48
N VAL A 812 18.28 2.07 24.61
CA VAL A 812 18.15 0.78 23.87
C VAL A 812 16.85 0.04 24.19
N PHE A 813 16.24 0.29 25.34
CA PHE A 813 14.98 -0.34 25.79
C PHE A 813 13.72 0.48 25.46
N GLU A 814 13.86 1.58 24.71
CA GLU A 814 12.75 2.43 24.30
C GLU A 814 11.71 1.62 23.50
N HIS A 815 10.41 1.85 23.81
CA HIS A 815 9.27 1.16 23.18
C HIS A 815 9.29 -0.39 23.24
N LEU A 816 10.17 -1.00 24.05
CA LEU A 816 10.30 -2.45 24.13
C LEU A 816 9.00 -3.13 24.62
N GLY A 817 8.26 -2.49 25.53
CA GLY A 817 6.97 -2.99 26.01
C GLY A 817 5.86 -3.04 24.97
N ARG A 818 6.00 -2.31 23.84
CA ARG A 818 5.06 -2.34 22.70
C ARG A 818 5.37 -3.49 21.71
N ASN A 819 6.57 -4.08 21.78
CA ASN A 819 6.99 -5.20 20.93
C ASN A 819 7.30 -6.44 21.77
N LYS A 820 6.26 -7.09 22.30
CA LYS A 820 6.41 -8.32 23.09
C LYS A 820 6.99 -9.47 22.27
N ASN A 821 6.70 -9.53 21.00
CA ASN A 821 7.21 -10.57 20.10
C ASN A 821 8.73 -10.50 19.98
N PHE A 822 9.32 -9.31 19.92
CA PHE A 822 10.77 -9.14 19.93
C PHE A 822 11.41 -9.79 21.18
N LEU A 823 10.85 -9.50 22.36
CA LEU A 823 11.35 -10.09 23.61
C LEU A 823 11.25 -11.62 23.66
N ILE A 824 10.09 -12.15 23.22
CA ILE A 824 9.86 -13.61 23.19
C ILE A 824 10.86 -14.25 22.23
N VAL A 825 11.05 -13.67 21.05
CA VAL A 825 11.97 -14.22 20.04
C VAL A 825 13.42 -14.13 20.51
N MET A 826 13.88 -12.99 21.03
CA MET A 826 15.25 -12.86 21.56
C MET A 826 15.49 -13.81 22.73
N GLY A 827 14.53 -13.99 23.62
CA GLY A 827 14.58 -15.00 24.68
C GLY A 827 14.65 -16.43 24.14
N SER A 828 13.86 -16.74 23.10
CA SER A 828 13.89 -18.06 22.44
C SER A 828 15.23 -18.33 21.77
N ILE A 829 15.86 -17.31 21.16
CA ILE A 829 17.20 -17.41 20.57
C ILE A 829 18.23 -17.76 21.68
N LEU A 830 18.19 -17.10 22.83
CA LEU A 830 19.10 -17.39 23.94
C LEU A 830 18.95 -18.83 24.47
N VAL A 831 17.68 -19.28 24.62
CA VAL A 831 17.41 -20.67 25.03
C VAL A 831 17.92 -21.66 23.99
N MET A 832 17.67 -21.39 22.70
CA MET A 832 18.11 -22.25 21.60
C MET A 832 19.65 -22.34 21.55
N GLN A 833 20.35 -21.20 21.74
CA GLN A 833 21.81 -21.17 21.80
C GLN A 833 22.36 -22.04 22.94
N TYR A 834 21.74 -21.94 24.11
CA TYR A 834 22.11 -22.81 25.25
C TYR A 834 21.96 -24.29 24.89
N LEU A 835 20.82 -24.67 24.29
CA LEU A 835 20.58 -26.04 23.86
C LEU A 835 21.57 -26.50 22.78
N PHE A 836 21.95 -25.65 21.84
CA PHE A 836 22.91 -26.00 20.79
C PHE A 836 24.32 -26.28 21.34
N VAL A 837 24.77 -25.55 22.34
CA VAL A 837 26.08 -25.77 22.95
C VAL A 837 26.04 -27.00 23.88
N GLU A 838 24.96 -27.16 24.65
CA GLU A 838 24.88 -28.29 25.62
C GLU A 838 24.58 -29.65 24.95
N LEU A 839 23.78 -29.66 23.87
CA LEU A 839 23.29 -30.89 23.24
C LEU A 839 23.90 -31.17 21.87
N GLY A 840 24.56 -30.17 21.25
CA GLY A 840 25.06 -30.25 19.89
C GLY A 840 26.20 -31.24 19.68
N GLY A 841 27.02 -31.46 20.69
CA GLY A 841 28.09 -32.44 20.71
C GLY A 841 28.97 -32.42 19.45
N LYS A 842 29.28 -33.59 18.91
CA LYS A 842 30.13 -33.72 17.71
C LYS A 842 29.53 -33.09 16.46
N ALA A 843 28.20 -33.12 16.30
CA ALA A 843 27.52 -32.55 15.13
C ALA A 843 27.75 -31.05 14.97
N LEU A 844 27.81 -30.31 16.06
CA LEU A 844 28.13 -28.88 16.07
C LEU A 844 29.57 -28.57 16.47
N SER A 845 30.39 -29.58 16.66
CA SER A 845 31.79 -29.46 17.18
C SER A 845 31.86 -28.64 18.47
N VAL A 846 30.96 -28.91 19.42
CA VAL A 846 30.84 -28.22 20.71
C VAL A 846 30.90 -29.21 21.88
N GLU A 847 31.31 -28.71 23.05
CA GLU A 847 31.27 -29.42 24.33
C GLU A 847 30.45 -28.61 25.33
N PRO A 848 29.73 -29.29 26.26
CA PRO A 848 28.99 -28.65 27.32
C PRO A 848 29.87 -27.74 28.19
N LEU A 849 29.36 -26.54 28.49
CA LEU A 849 30.10 -25.52 29.23
C LEU A 849 29.65 -25.48 30.71
N SER A 850 30.61 -25.23 31.62
CA SER A 850 30.30 -24.97 33.01
C SER A 850 29.45 -23.70 33.21
N LEU A 851 28.67 -23.65 34.31
CA LEU A 851 27.85 -22.48 34.62
C LEU A 851 28.71 -21.21 34.77
N SER A 852 29.91 -21.32 35.32
CA SER A 852 30.86 -20.19 35.44
C SER A 852 31.29 -19.68 34.08
N THR A 853 31.60 -20.56 33.14
CA THR A 853 31.95 -20.17 31.73
C THR A 853 30.77 -19.52 31.02
N TRP A 854 29.54 -20.04 31.18
CA TRP A 854 28.34 -19.41 30.64
C TRP A 854 28.16 -17.98 31.17
N LEU A 855 28.34 -17.73 32.46
CA LEU A 855 28.23 -16.41 33.06
C LEU A 855 29.29 -15.43 32.51
N ILE A 856 30.53 -15.92 32.32
CA ILE A 856 31.62 -15.13 31.72
C ILE A 856 31.27 -14.79 30.26
N CYS A 857 30.87 -15.79 29.45
CA CYS A 857 30.46 -15.56 28.06
C CYS A 857 29.30 -14.57 27.96
N LEU A 858 28.30 -14.69 28.85
CA LEU A 858 27.14 -13.78 28.91
C LEU A 858 27.59 -12.37 29.28
N ALA A 859 28.46 -12.18 30.27
CA ALA A 859 28.94 -10.87 30.69
C ALA A 859 29.75 -10.20 29.57
N ILE A 860 30.64 -10.93 28.91
CA ILE A 860 31.43 -10.41 27.78
C ILE A 860 30.48 -10.05 26.63
N ALA A 861 29.56 -10.92 26.27
CA ALA A 861 28.60 -10.68 25.18
C ALA A 861 27.72 -9.46 25.44
N PHE A 862 27.25 -9.27 26.70
CA PHE A 862 26.41 -8.12 27.09
C PHE A 862 27.13 -6.78 26.93
N MET A 863 28.44 -6.72 27.03
CA MET A 863 29.23 -5.49 26.90
C MET A 863 29.13 -4.83 25.52
N ILE A 864 28.59 -5.52 24.50
CA ILE A 864 28.32 -4.92 23.19
C ILE A 864 27.29 -3.76 23.29
N ILE A 865 26.38 -3.81 24.26
CA ILE A 865 25.39 -2.74 24.49
C ILE A 865 26.07 -1.46 25.00
N PRO A 866 26.83 -1.45 26.10
CA PRO A 866 27.59 -0.27 26.51
C PRO A 866 28.55 0.28 25.46
N VAL A 867 29.22 -0.59 24.70
CA VAL A 867 30.13 -0.17 23.61
C VAL A 867 29.35 0.60 22.53
N ASP A 868 28.18 0.14 22.14
CA ASP A 868 27.35 0.84 21.17
C ASP A 868 26.78 2.15 21.74
N MET A 869 26.43 2.21 23.03
CA MET A 869 26.03 3.44 23.71
C MET A 869 27.14 4.51 23.68
N ILE A 870 28.39 4.09 23.86
CA ILE A 870 29.57 4.98 23.73
C ILE A 870 29.67 5.49 22.30
N ARG A 871 29.55 4.62 21.28
CA ARG A 871 29.51 5.00 19.87
C ARG A 871 28.44 6.08 19.64
N ARG A 872 27.21 5.84 20.06
CA ARG A 872 26.09 6.79 19.91
C ARG A 872 26.39 8.13 20.56
N SER A 873 26.97 8.14 21.75
CA SER A 873 27.35 9.38 22.43
C SER A 873 28.41 10.20 21.65
N ILE A 874 29.40 9.53 21.07
CA ILE A 874 30.47 10.18 20.29
C ILE A 874 29.93 10.76 18.99
N PHE A 875 29.17 9.99 18.24
CA PHE A 875 28.68 10.37 16.91
C PHE A 875 27.49 11.34 16.97
N SER A 876 26.63 11.25 18.02
CA SER A 876 25.58 12.24 18.27
C SER A 876 26.18 13.63 18.52
N ARG A 877 27.26 13.73 19.31
CA ARG A 877 27.94 15.00 19.55
C ARG A 877 28.59 15.60 18.28
N LYS A 878 28.93 14.78 17.28
CA LYS A 878 29.51 15.21 16.01
C LYS A 878 28.47 15.54 14.93
N GLY A 879 27.17 15.46 15.25
CA GLY A 879 26.08 15.69 14.29
C GLY A 879 25.95 14.62 13.19
N MET A 880 26.76 13.55 13.22
CA MET A 880 26.77 12.51 12.18
C MET A 880 25.62 11.51 12.31
N LEU A 881 24.91 11.46 13.43
CA LEU A 881 23.69 10.66 13.64
C LEU A 881 22.42 11.50 13.46
N GLY A 882 22.59 12.85 13.37
CA GLY A 882 21.47 13.76 13.15
C GLY A 882 21.10 13.87 11.68
N ASN A 883 19.93 13.42 11.36
CA ASN A 883 19.13 13.76 10.17
C ASN A 883 19.87 13.75 8.81
N GLU A 884 19.82 12.63 8.11
CA GLU A 884 19.94 12.61 6.64
C GLU A 884 18.92 13.57 5.97
N SER A 885 17.99 14.13 6.74
CA SER A 885 17.02 15.14 6.31
C SER A 885 17.61 16.56 6.13
N GLN A 886 18.77 16.88 6.72
CA GLN A 886 19.37 18.22 6.61
C GLN A 886 20.54 18.34 5.61
N ALA A 887 21.09 17.25 5.10
CA ALA A 887 22.33 17.26 4.30
C ALA A 887 22.14 17.61 2.80
N LYS A 888 20.95 18.05 2.34
CA LYS A 888 20.72 18.50 0.96
C LYS A 888 20.09 19.89 0.83
N SER A 889 20.34 20.78 1.76
CA SER A 889 20.05 22.22 1.56
C SER A 889 21.32 23.06 1.28
N GLU A 890 22.50 22.43 1.12
CA GLU A 890 23.77 23.12 0.89
C GLU A 890 24.58 22.54 -0.30
N GLU A 891 23.94 21.84 -1.27
CA GLU A 891 24.52 21.56 -2.59
C GLU A 891 23.53 21.92 -3.71
#